data_79e4392b2cc25a9afe887673efc9e463
#
_entry.id   79e4392b2cc25a9afe887673efc9e463
#
_cell.length_a   1.000
_cell.length_b   1.000
_cell.length_c   1.000
_cell.angle_alpha   90.00
_cell.angle_beta   90.00
_cell.angle_gamma   90.00
#
_symmetry.space_group_name_H-M   'P 1'
#
loop_
_entity.id
_entity.type
_entity.pdbx_description
1 polymer ?
#
loop_
_entity_poly.entity_id
_entity_poly.type
_entity_poly.pdbx_seq_one_letter_code
_entity_poly.pdbx_strand_id
1 'polypeptide(L)'
;MRVSRRRFLAGSVAMAGALGMLPEAIGQHAIYAASAPIGQTIWLQATNNNNFVSARNNQTNTPLQATSTQVQTWEEFDVVDAGNGLIALRSHANNNYVSARISQTNVPLQATATQVQGWEQFNWLPQSNGTIALQSAANNNYVSARTDQTNTPLQATATQVQAWEQFNWGLATPPIGKTIWLQATNNNNYVSAHNDQTNAPLQATATQVQGWEQFDVVDAGNGLIALLSHANNNYVSAHISQTNAPLQATATQVQAWEQFNWVLQNNGTVALQSAANNNYVSARTDQTNTPLDATSTQAQAWEQFRWGQVGGSGGSPNFGPNVYIFDPTMSSSTIQNTLTSVFNQQQSNQFGSNRYAFLFKPGTYNVDVNLGFYTQVLGLGYLPGNVTINGAVHVAADWMPDHNATCNFWRAAENMTVIPPTGTNIWAVSQAAPFRRMNVQGNMKLDDGGWSSGGFLADTHVSGQVNSGTQQQWLSRNDQLGSWTGYNWNMVFVGVNGAPGQSFPNPPYTVVGQVPVIREKPFLYIDQSGNYQVFVPALRTNSQGTSWGSGSPAGTSIPLSQFYIAQPSDTATTLNNALAQGLNLLFTPGIYSLNGTINVTRANTVVLGLGLATLVPQNGVIPMTVADVDGVTIAGLLFDAGPVNSPVLLQIGPSGSSQSHAANPTLLSDVFIRIGGTATAGLATQSLVINSNDVILDDLWIWRADHGINNNATVGWTVNPAANGLIVNGNNVTAYGLFVEHYQQYQVIWNGNGGRTYFFQNELPYDPPTQSAWMNGSTNGYAAYKVANSVTSHEAWGLGSYCYFNVNPSVVEDHSFEVPNTPGVKFHDMVTVSLGGTGTIAHIINSTGGPSNSSNSVAKLVSYP
;
A
#
# COMPACT_ATOMS: atom_id res chain seq x y z
N MET A 1 34.10 14.10 -46.92
CA MET A 1 35.38 13.39 -47.04
C MET A 1 35.30 12.13 -46.24
N ARG A 2 35.56 11.05 -46.91
CA ARG A 2 35.57 9.64 -46.43
C ARG A 2 36.74 9.36 -45.50
N VAL A 3 36.61 8.18 -44.84
CA VAL A 3 37.66 7.22 -44.40
C VAL A 3 37.75 7.12 -42.89
N SER A 4 37.76 6.00 -42.22
CA SER A 4 37.48 4.58 -42.37
C SER A 4 38.06 3.86 -41.12
N ARG A 5 37.38 2.83 -40.66
CA ARG A 5 37.77 1.59 -39.97
C ARG A 5 39.24 1.42 -39.52
N ARG A 6 39.40 0.87 -38.28
CA ARG A 6 40.08 -0.44 -38.08
C ARG A 6 39.93 -1.02 -36.68
N ARG A 7 39.67 -2.30 -36.70
CA ARG A 7 39.64 -3.32 -35.66
C ARG A 7 40.98 -3.45 -34.92
N PHE A 8 40.94 -4.04 -33.68
CA PHE A 8 41.87 -5.11 -33.34
C PHE A 8 41.17 -6.15 -32.42
N LEU A 9 41.47 -7.42 -32.72
CA LEU A 9 40.98 -8.67 -32.22
C LEU A 9 41.92 -9.23 -31.13
N ALA A 10 41.31 -10.07 -30.27
CA ALA A 10 41.73 -11.42 -29.89
C ALA A 10 42.54 -11.65 -28.61
N GLY A 11 42.04 -12.60 -27.86
CA GLY A 11 42.72 -13.36 -26.84
C GLY A 11 41.84 -14.42 -26.21
N SER A 12 41.57 -15.50 -26.93
CA SER A 12 40.89 -16.73 -26.45
C SER A 12 41.79 -17.57 -25.56
N VAL A 13 41.28 -18.18 -24.52
CA VAL A 13 41.69 -19.54 -24.11
C VAL A 13 40.48 -20.33 -23.71
N ALA A 14 40.21 -21.38 -24.43
CA ALA A 14 39.27 -22.44 -24.17
C ALA A 14 39.90 -23.51 -23.26
N MET A 15 39.09 -24.13 -22.40
CA MET A 15 39.29 -25.57 -22.10
C MET A 15 37.93 -26.26 -21.90
N ALA A 16 37.85 -27.35 -22.60
CA ALA A 16 36.72 -28.24 -22.79
C ALA A 16 36.58 -29.31 -21.66
N GLY A 17 35.36 -29.80 -21.53
CA GLY A 17 35.17 -31.21 -21.32
C GLY A 17 34.47 -31.66 -20.06
N ALA A 18 33.18 -31.98 -20.14
CA ALA A 18 32.66 -33.35 -19.99
C ALA A 18 31.15 -33.35 -20.03
N LEU A 19 30.60 -34.08 -21.01
CA LEU A 19 29.21 -34.51 -21.04
C LEU A 19 28.95 -35.53 -19.89
N GLY A 20 27.86 -35.32 -19.18
CA GLY A 20 27.28 -36.31 -18.28
C GLY A 20 25.75 -36.17 -18.28
N MET A 21 25.09 -37.19 -18.70
CA MET A 21 23.68 -37.37 -19.00
C MET A 21 22.69 -36.85 -17.95
N LEU A 22 21.61 -36.27 -18.47
CA LEU A 22 20.36 -35.99 -17.75
C LEU A 22 19.66 -37.31 -17.35
N PRO A 23 19.00 -37.32 -16.20
CA PRO A 23 17.74 -38.05 -16.05
C PRO A 23 16.54 -37.11 -15.93
N GLU A 24 15.45 -37.66 -16.40
CA GLU A 24 14.15 -37.05 -16.64
C GLU A 24 13.50 -36.32 -15.49
N ALA A 25 12.71 -35.35 -15.87
CA ALA A 25 11.87 -34.51 -15.02
C ALA A 25 10.88 -35.33 -14.18
N ILE A 26 11.03 -35.29 -12.90
CA ILE A 26 9.96 -35.57 -11.93
C ILE A 26 9.45 -34.23 -11.43
N GLY A 27 8.14 -34.02 -11.55
CA GLY A 27 7.47 -32.78 -11.22
C GLY A 27 7.83 -32.22 -9.84
N GLN A 28 8.43 -31.06 -9.82
CA GLN A 28 8.67 -30.29 -8.59
C GLN A 28 7.35 -29.66 -8.14
N HIS A 29 6.73 -30.22 -7.12
CA HIS A 29 5.83 -29.47 -6.27
C HIS A 29 6.67 -28.42 -5.51
N ALA A 30 6.50 -27.15 -5.84
CA ALA A 30 7.08 -26.05 -5.07
C ALA A 30 6.45 -26.06 -3.67
N ILE A 31 7.22 -26.46 -2.67
CA ILE A 31 6.84 -26.41 -1.26
C ILE A 31 7.34 -25.07 -0.71
N TYR A 32 6.40 -24.27 -0.23
CA TYR A 32 6.62 -22.91 0.27
C TYR A 32 7.32 -22.90 1.63
N ALA A 33 8.37 -22.12 1.73
CA ALA A 33 9.05 -21.84 2.98
C ALA A 33 8.21 -20.90 3.86
N ALA A 34 7.63 -21.41 4.94
CA ALA A 34 6.85 -20.60 5.88
C ALA A 34 7.77 -19.72 6.74
N SER A 35 7.50 -18.41 6.83
CA SER A 35 8.14 -17.53 7.82
C SER A 35 7.80 -17.99 9.25
N ALA A 36 8.68 -17.66 10.21
CA ALA A 36 8.42 -17.98 11.62
C ALA A 36 7.07 -17.39 12.07
N PRO A 37 6.21 -18.18 12.73
CA PRO A 37 4.89 -17.73 13.20
C PRO A 37 4.98 -16.92 14.51
N ILE A 38 5.66 -15.77 14.46
CA ILE A 38 5.87 -14.92 15.64
C ILE A 38 4.51 -14.44 16.19
N GLY A 39 4.37 -14.49 17.51
CA GLY A 39 3.14 -14.13 18.22
C GLY A 39 2.07 -15.22 18.21
N GLN A 40 2.36 -16.42 17.69
CA GLN A 40 1.44 -17.54 17.66
C GLN A 40 1.91 -18.64 18.65
N THR A 41 0.96 -19.43 19.13
CA THR A 41 1.22 -20.65 19.88
C THR A 41 1.25 -21.84 18.91
N ILE A 42 2.35 -22.58 18.91
CA ILE A 42 2.59 -23.70 18.00
C ILE A 42 2.85 -25.02 18.76
N TRP A 43 2.73 -26.11 18.04
CA TRP A 43 3.35 -27.39 18.38
C TRP A 43 4.45 -27.75 17.38
N LEU A 44 5.41 -28.56 17.82
CA LEU A 44 6.47 -29.14 17.01
C LEU A 44 6.38 -30.66 17.06
N GLN A 45 6.53 -31.35 15.90
CA GLN A 45 6.52 -32.81 15.81
C GLN A 45 7.78 -33.29 15.07
N ALA A 46 8.58 -34.12 15.69
CA ALA A 46 9.77 -34.66 15.07
C ALA A 46 9.39 -35.62 13.93
N THR A 47 9.96 -35.42 12.73
CA THR A 47 9.59 -36.21 11.52
C THR A 47 10.09 -37.64 11.59
N ASN A 48 11.13 -37.91 12.39
CA ASN A 48 11.78 -39.24 12.49
C ASN A 48 11.03 -40.25 13.37
N ASN A 49 10.12 -39.81 14.25
CA ASN A 49 9.31 -40.71 15.08
C ASN A 49 7.83 -40.30 15.20
N ASN A 50 7.44 -39.19 14.53
CA ASN A 50 6.08 -38.64 14.53
C ASN A 50 5.54 -38.30 15.94
N ASN A 51 6.41 -38.01 16.92
CA ASN A 51 5.99 -37.58 18.25
C ASN A 51 6.16 -36.07 18.41
N PHE A 52 5.25 -35.48 19.20
CA PHE A 52 5.31 -34.06 19.54
C PHE A 52 6.41 -33.81 20.56
N VAL A 53 7.01 -32.61 20.41
CA VAL A 53 8.01 -32.08 21.35
C VAL A 53 7.32 -31.60 22.60
N SER A 54 7.73 -32.16 23.75
CA SER A 54 7.14 -31.85 25.06
C SER A 54 8.16 -31.18 25.98
N ALA A 55 7.76 -30.08 26.61
CA ALA A 55 8.52 -29.39 27.64
C ALA A 55 7.97 -29.78 29.03
N ARG A 56 8.15 -31.02 29.42
CA ARG A 56 7.61 -31.56 30.67
C ARG A 56 8.05 -30.74 31.89
N ASN A 57 7.12 -30.38 32.74
CA ASN A 57 7.39 -29.59 33.94
C ASN A 57 7.25 -30.39 35.29
N ASN A 58 7.04 -31.69 35.19
CA ASN A 58 6.88 -32.58 36.34
C ASN A 58 8.19 -32.88 37.06
N GLN A 59 9.33 -32.43 36.52
CA GLN A 59 10.65 -32.55 37.15
C GLN A 59 11.48 -31.29 36.87
N THR A 60 12.34 -30.89 37.82
CA THR A 60 13.22 -29.73 37.63
C THR A 60 14.24 -29.98 36.51
N ASN A 61 14.38 -29.03 35.58
CA ASN A 61 15.33 -29.11 34.45
C ASN A 61 15.09 -30.28 33.48
N THR A 62 13.85 -30.71 33.30
CA THR A 62 13.53 -31.77 32.33
C THR A 62 13.91 -31.35 30.91
N PRO A 63 14.61 -32.20 30.15
CA PRO A 63 14.89 -31.96 28.75
C PRO A 63 13.64 -31.89 27.92
N LEU A 64 13.65 -31.08 26.84
CA LEU A 64 12.66 -31.23 25.77
C LEU A 64 12.79 -32.60 25.13
N GLN A 65 11.68 -33.26 24.95
CA GLN A 65 11.61 -34.65 24.45
C GLN A 65 10.55 -34.80 23.39
N ALA A 66 10.86 -35.46 22.28
CA ALA A 66 9.88 -35.80 21.24
C ALA A 66 9.25 -37.18 21.53
N THR A 67 8.36 -37.24 22.53
CA THR A 67 7.76 -38.47 23.05
C THR A 67 6.24 -38.45 23.20
N SER A 68 5.60 -37.27 23.06
CA SER A 68 4.15 -37.16 23.20
C SER A 68 3.43 -37.58 21.91
N THR A 69 2.29 -38.26 22.07
CA THR A 69 1.41 -38.64 20.95
C THR A 69 0.25 -37.66 20.80
N GLN A 70 0.11 -36.65 21.68
CA GLN A 70 -0.94 -35.66 21.64
C GLN A 70 -0.38 -34.27 21.97
N VAL A 71 -1.05 -33.21 21.47
CA VAL A 71 -0.74 -31.83 21.85
C VAL A 71 -1.58 -31.46 23.07
N GLN A 72 -0.91 -31.07 24.14
CA GLN A 72 -1.48 -30.50 25.36
C GLN A 72 -0.55 -29.35 25.82
N THR A 73 -0.82 -28.74 26.95
CA THR A 73 -0.06 -27.58 27.48
C THR A 73 1.47 -27.79 27.49
N TRP A 74 1.95 -29.03 27.59
CA TRP A 74 3.39 -29.31 27.57
C TRP A 74 4.01 -29.31 26.15
N GLU A 75 3.18 -29.44 25.14
CA GLU A 75 3.57 -29.48 23.73
C GLU A 75 3.33 -28.15 23.01
N GLU A 76 2.86 -27.14 23.77
CA GLU A 76 2.56 -25.80 23.25
C GLU A 76 3.69 -24.82 23.54
N PHE A 77 4.07 -24.06 22.51
CA PHE A 77 5.13 -23.06 22.58
C PHE A 77 4.71 -21.77 21.89
N ASP A 78 4.77 -20.63 22.58
CA ASP A 78 4.67 -19.32 21.93
C ASP A 78 5.96 -19.03 21.16
N VAL A 79 5.82 -18.60 19.92
CA VAL A 79 6.93 -18.09 19.11
C VAL A 79 7.07 -16.60 19.38
N VAL A 80 8.17 -16.20 19.99
CA VAL A 80 8.44 -14.82 20.41
C VAL A 80 9.54 -14.24 19.51
N ASP A 81 9.40 -12.98 19.10
CA ASP A 81 10.45 -12.25 18.40
C ASP A 81 11.65 -12.05 19.34
N ALA A 82 12.80 -12.55 18.94
CA ALA A 82 14.07 -12.41 19.67
C ALA A 82 14.99 -11.34 19.07
N GLY A 83 14.48 -10.58 18.08
CA GLY A 83 15.22 -9.55 17.33
C GLY A 83 16.15 -10.11 16.25
N ASN A 84 16.55 -9.26 15.31
CA ASN A 84 17.47 -9.60 14.20
C ASN A 84 17.04 -10.81 13.35
N GLY A 85 15.72 -11.06 13.22
CA GLY A 85 15.18 -12.19 12.47
C GLY A 85 15.25 -13.55 13.21
N LEU A 86 15.63 -13.54 14.49
CA LEU A 86 15.66 -14.71 15.36
C LEU A 86 14.35 -14.83 16.14
N ILE A 87 14.03 -16.07 16.55
CA ILE A 87 12.90 -16.37 17.42
C ILE A 87 13.36 -16.94 18.77
N ALA A 88 12.49 -16.86 19.76
CA ALA A 88 12.56 -17.67 20.97
C ALA A 88 11.27 -18.47 21.13
N LEU A 89 11.35 -19.64 21.73
CA LEU A 89 10.21 -20.50 22.05
C LEU A 89 9.92 -20.43 23.55
N ARG A 90 8.72 -19.96 23.93
CA ARG A 90 8.27 -19.93 25.33
C ARG A 90 7.27 -21.04 25.58
N SER A 91 7.62 -21.98 26.45
CA SER A 91 6.79 -23.14 26.78
C SER A 91 5.58 -22.76 27.63
N HIS A 92 4.39 -23.25 27.26
CA HIS A 92 3.18 -23.15 28.08
C HIS A 92 3.23 -24.05 29.34
N ALA A 93 4.12 -25.05 29.38
CA ALA A 93 4.28 -25.91 30.53
C ALA A 93 4.69 -25.15 31.79
N ASN A 94 5.50 -24.09 31.68
CA ASN A 94 6.06 -23.36 32.80
C ASN A 94 6.38 -21.89 32.55
N ASN A 95 5.98 -21.34 31.42
CA ASN A 95 6.22 -19.96 30.96
C ASN A 95 7.71 -19.59 30.78
N ASN A 96 8.61 -20.57 30.73
CA ASN A 96 10.03 -20.34 30.52
C ASN A 96 10.41 -20.51 29.04
N TYR A 97 11.50 -19.85 28.64
CA TYR A 97 12.06 -19.96 27.30
C TYR A 97 12.92 -21.23 27.17
N VAL A 98 12.86 -21.83 25.99
CA VAL A 98 13.69 -22.95 25.58
C VAL A 98 15.13 -22.49 25.40
N SER A 99 16.07 -23.11 26.12
CA SER A 99 17.50 -22.78 26.12
C SER A 99 18.32 -23.92 25.53
N ALA A 100 19.22 -23.60 24.59
CA ALA A 100 20.11 -24.55 23.95
C ALA A 100 21.36 -24.92 24.80
N ARG A 101 21.62 -24.32 25.94
CA ARG A 101 22.64 -24.56 27.00
C ARG A 101 23.96 -25.12 26.46
N ILE A 102 24.59 -24.43 25.55
CA ILE A 102 25.81 -24.90 24.83
C ILE A 102 27.10 -24.99 25.72
N SER A 103 27.04 -24.59 26.97
CA SER A 103 28.20 -24.64 27.90
C SER A 103 28.69 -26.05 28.20
N GLN A 104 27.91 -27.07 27.82
CA GLN A 104 28.28 -28.50 27.99
C GLN A 104 27.97 -29.25 26.67
N THR A 105 28.79 -30.25 26.36
CA THR A 105 28.65 -31.03 25.13
C THR A 105 27.42 -31.94 25.24
N ASN A 106 26.59 -31.97 24.19
CA ASN A 106 25.40 -32.83 24.07
C ASN A 106 24.31 -32.66 25.13
N VAL A 107 24.22 -31.47 25.72
CA VAL A 107 23.14 -31.18 26.67
C VAL A 107 21.83 -31.00 25.95
N PRO A 108 20.75 -31.66 26.38
CA PRO A 108 19.43 -31.44 25.83
C PRO A 108 18.92 -30.00 26.04
N LEU A 109 18.08 -29.51 25.10
CA LEU A 109 17.32 -28.28 25.28
C LEU A 109 16.42 -28.40 26.51
N GLN A 110 16.26 -27.30 27.24
CA GLN A 110 15.41 -27.20 28.43
C GLN A 110 14.61 -25.89 28.43
N ALA A 111 13.34 -25.93 28.81
CA ALA A 111 12.54 -24.72 29.01
C ALA A 111 12.74 -24.19 30.45
N THR A 112 13.87 -23.51 30.70
CA THR A 112 14.28 -23.06 32.04
C THR A 112 14.66 -21.59 32.13
N ALA A 113 14.83 -20.90 31.02
CA ALA A 113 15.24 -19.49 31.01
C ALA A 113 14.05 -18.56 31.24
N THR A 114 14.20 -17.56 32.09
CA THR A 114 13.16 -16.54 32.36
C THR A 114 13.25 -15.32 31.43
N GLN A 115 14.35 -15.21 30.69
CA GLN A 115 14.61 -14.12 29.74
C GLN A 115 15.28 -14.68 28.49
N VAL A 116 15.09 -14.02 27.36
CA VAL A 116 15.73 -14.35 26.09
C VAL A 116 17.14 -13.78 26.07
N GLN A 117 18.13 -14.64 25.97
CA GLN A 117 19.56 -14.32 25.79
C GLN A 117 20.09 -15.17 24.63
N GLY A 118 21.41 -15.24 24.41
CA GLY A 118 21.98 -15.93 23.26
C GLY A 118 21.65 -17.42 23.12
N TRP A 119 21.38 -18.11 24.25
CA TRP A 119 21.03 -19.53 24.24
C TRP A 119 19.58 -19.83 23.97
N GLU A 120 18.71 -18.83 24.04
CA GLU A 120 17.28 -18.91 23.79
C GLU A 120 16.89 -18.45 22.38
N GLN A 121 17.89 -18.06 21.56
CA GLN A 121 17.68 -17.54 20.21
C GLN A 121 17.91 -18.63 19.16
N PHE A 122 16.96 -18.74 18.23
CA PHE A 122 16.99 -19.73 17.15
C PHE A 122 16.66 -19.06 15.80
N ASN A 123 17.32 -19.54 14.73
CA ASN A 123 16.86 -19.35 13.37
C ASN A 123 15.73 -20.34 13.06
N TRP A 124 14.67 -19.83 12.47
CA TRP A 124 13.56 -20.63 11.91
C TRP A 124 13.84 -20.89 10.44
N LEU A 125 14.15 -22.11 10.07
CA LEU A 125 14.64 -22.46 8.73
C LEU A 125 13.69 -23.42 8.04
N PRO A 126 12.80 -22.90 7.16
CA PRO A 126 11.91 -23.74 6.38
C PRO A 126 12.66 -24.65 5.42
N GLN A 127 12.17 -25.89 5.27
CA GLN A 127 12.72 -26.91 4.38
C GLN A 127 11.85 -27.09 3.14
N SER A 128 12.43 -27.57 2.06
CA SER A 128 11.74 -27.76 0.77
C SER A 128 10.57 -28.77 0.81
N ASN A 129 10.49 -29.60 1.84
CA ASN A 129 9.42 -30.59 2.05
C ASN A 129 8.28 -30.09 2.98
N GLY A 130 8.28 -28.78 3.35
CA GLY A 130 7.26 -28.17 4.21
C GLY A 130 7.53 -28.31 5.71
N THR A 131 8.62 -28.98 6.13
CA THR A 131 9.06 -29.01 7.52
C THR A 131 9.89 -27.77 7.86
N ILE A 132 10.27 -27.64 9.12
CA ILE A 132 11.23 -26.61 9.56
C ILE A 132 12.43 -27.26 10.25
N ALA A 133 13.55 -26.58 10.25
CA ALA A 133 14.67 -26.84 11.13
C ALA A 133 14.88 -25.65 12.05
N LEU A 134 15.25 -25.91 13.31
CA LEU A 134 15.65 -24.88 14.26
C LEU A 134 17.18 -24.90 14.39
N GLN A 135 17.83 -23.74 14.18
CA GLN A 135 19.27 -23.61 14.37
C GLN A 135 19.54 -22.68 15.56
N SER A 136 20.25 -23.14 16.56
CA SER A 136 20.65 -22.31 17.69
C SER A 136 21.60 -21.21 17.24
N ALA A 137 21.27 -19.96 17.56
CA ALA A 137 22.13 -18.81 17.28
C ALA A 137 23.45 -18.83 18.10
N ALA A 138 23.44 -19.55 19.20
CA ALA A 138 24.58 -19.59 20.11
C ALA A 138 25.76 -20.44 19.61
N ASN A 139 25.53 -21.49 18.82
CA ASN A 139 26.57 -22.36 18.27
C ASN A 139 26.42 -22.70 16.80
N ASN A 140 25.41 -22.12 16.12
CA ASN A 140 25.08 -22.42 14.73
C ASN A 140 24.75 -23.89 14.41
N ASN A 141 24.47 -24.71 15.42
CA ASN A 141 24.07 -26.10 15.22
C ASN A 141 22.54 -26.24 15.17
N TYR A 142 22.10 -27.23 14.40
CA TYR A 142 20.69 -27.57 14.27
C TYR A 142 20.22 -28.42 15.46
N VAL A 143 18.96 -28.22 15.82
CA VAL A 143 18.29 -29.00 16.87
C VAL A 143 17.89 -30.35 16.29
N SER A 144 18.38 -31.44 16.90
CA SER A 144 18.10 -32.82 16.53
C SER A 144 17.17 -33.47 17.53
N ALA A 145 16.12 -34.14 17.09
CA ALA A 145 15.37 -35.10 17.91
C ALA A 145 16.10 -36.45 17.94
N ARG A 146 16.82 -36.75 19.02
CA ARG A 146 17.75 -37.89 19.15
C ARG A 146 17.01 -39.20 19.43
N THR A 147 16.46 -39.81 18.38
CA THR A 147 15.76 -41.11 18.50
C THR A 147 16.70 -42.29 18.84
N ASP A 148 18.00 -42.11 18.72
CA ASP A 148 19.04 -43.05 19.20
C ASP A 148 19.24 -43.05 20.73
N GLN A 149 18.60 -42.13 21.44
CA GLN A 149 18.65 -41.97 22.90
C GLN A 149 17.30 -42.23 23.55
N THR A 150 17.31 -42.66 24.79
CA THR A 150 16.09 -42.87 25.57
C THR A 150 15.30 -41.57 25.71
N ASN A 151 13.99 -41.65 25.50
CA ASN A 151 13.07 -40.51 25.55
C ASN A 151 13.29 -39.43 24.46
N THR A 152 14.03 -39.69 23.42
CA THR A 152 14.25 -38.81 22.28
C THR A 152 14.47 -37.34 22.68
N PRO A 153 15.54 -37.01 23.38
CA PRO A 153 15.81 -35.63 23.81
C PRO A 153 16.15 -34.74 22.59
N LEU A 154 15.83 -33.44 22.65
CA LEU A 154 16.23 -32.45 21.66
C LEU A 154 17.62 -31.90 22.02
N GLN A 155 18.56 -31.88 21.08
CA GLN A 155 19.92 -31.37 21.25
C GLN A 155 20.36 -30.50 20.05
N ALA A 156 20.95 -29.33 20.29
CA ALA A 156 21.50 -28.45 19.25
C ALA A 156 22.94 -28.84 18.89
N THR A 157 23.13 -29.97 18.23
CA THR A 157 24.43 -30.60 17.98
C THR A 157 24.72 -30.91 16.50
N ALA A 158 23.74 -30.92 15.62
CA ALA A 158 23.95 -31.27 14.22
C ALA A 158 24.51 -30.07 13.41
N THR A 159 25.40 -30.37 12.49
CA THR A 159 26.00 -29.39 11.57
C THR A 159 25.28 -29.31 10.22
N GLN A 160 24.36 -30.23 9.96
CA GLN A 160 23.53 -30.28 8.73
C GLN A 160 22.11 -30.72 9.08
N VAL A 161 21.14 -30.33 8.23
CA VAL A 161 19.76 -30.76 8.37
C VAL A 161 19.57 -32.11 7.69
N GLN A 162 19.16 -33.11 8.46
CA GLN A 162 18.73 -34.43 8.00
C GLN A 162 17.36 -34.76 8.62
N ALA A 163 16.93 -36.00 8.64
CA ALA A 163 15.62 -36.39 9.16
C ALA A 163 15.43 -36.07 10.67
N TRP A 164 16.48 -36.04 11.45
CA TRP A 164 16.42 -35.79 12.90
C TRP A 164 16.28 -34.28 13.22
N GLU A 165 16.66 -33.43 12.31
CA GLU A 165 16.62 -31.95 12.44
C GLU A 165 15.37 -31.34 11.82
N GLN A 166 14.47 -32.16 11.28
CA GLN A 166 13.25 -31.69 10.66
C GLN A 166 12.04 -31.90 11.56
N PHE A 167 11.24 -30.83 11.66
CA PHE A 167 10.02 -30.83 12.45
C PHE A 167 8.83 -30.42 11.60
N ASN A 168 7.73 -31.16 11.67
CA ASN A 168 6.42 -30.66 11.33
C ASN A 168 6.01 -29.65 12.41
N TRP A 169 5.19 -28.68 12.06
CA TRP A 169 4.66 -27.71 12.99
C TRP A 169 3.24 -27.28 12.59
N GLY A 170 2.51 -26.74 13.56
CA GLY A 170 1.19 -26.17 13.33
C GLY A 170 0.73 -25.33 14.51
N LEU A 171 -0.37 -24.57 14.33
CA LEU A 171 -0.95 -23.78 15.41
C LEU A 171 -1.60 -24.72 16.43
N ALA A 172 -1.35 -24.45 17.71
CA ALA A 172 -1.90 -25.23 18.81
C ALA A 172 -3.33 -24.78 19.20
N THR A 173 -3.69 -23.54 18.85
CA THR A 173 -5.02 -22.95 19.12
C THR A 173 -5.81 -22.76 17.81
N PRO A 174 -7.17 -22.73 17.87
CA PRO A 174 -7.98 -22.40 16.72
C PRO A 174 -7.55 -21.05 16.13
N PRO A 175 -7.53 -20.88 14.80
CA PRO A 175 -7.13 -19.62 14.16
C PRO A 175 -8.25 -18.56 14.21
N ILE A 176 -8.68 -18.19 15.42
CA ILE A 176 -9.74 -17.21 15.65
C ILE A 176 -9.37 -15.85 15.01
N GLY A 177 -10.34 -15.22 14.34
CA GLY A 177 -10.17 -13.96 13.62
C GLY A 177 -9.42 -14.12 12.29
N LYS A 178 -9.25 -15.36 11.81
CA LYS A 178 -8.62 -15.64 10.52
C LYS A 178 -9.61 -16.28 9.57
N THR A 179 -9.45 -16.01 8.28
CA THR A 179 -10.15 -16.73 7.20
C THR A 179 -9.37 -17.99 6.86
N ILE A 180 -10.04 -19.12 6.83
CA ILE A 180 -9.44 -20.44 6.54
C ILE A 180 -10.16 -21.14 5.40
N TRP A 181 -9.50 -22.15 4.85
CA TRP A 181 -10.11 -23.21 4.05
C TRP A 181 -9.99 -24.56 4.78
N LEU A 182 -10.92 -25.46 4.50
CA LEU A 182 -10.92 -26.86 4.97
C LEU A 182 -10.86 -27.79 3.77
N GLN A 183 -10.01 -28.81 3.83
CA GLN A 183 -9.89 -29.85 2.79
C GLN A 183 -10.08 -31.24 3.41
N ALA A 184 -11.08 -31.96 2.96
CA ALA A 184 -11.34 -33.32 3.44
C ALA A 184 -10.18 -34.27 3.07
N THR A 185 -9.67 -35.03 4.04
CA THR A 185 -8.49 -35.88 3.81
C THR A 185 -8.82 -37.15 3.00
N ASN A 186 -10.08 -37.57 2.98
CA ASN A 186 -10.53 -38.78 2.32
C ASN A 186 -10.68 -38.66 0.79
N ASN A 187 -10.87 -37.43 0.24
CA ASN A 187 -11.00 -37.20 -1.20
C ASN A 187 -10.13 -36.08 -1.73
N ASN A 188 -9.42 -35.36 -0.85
CA ASN A 188 -8.57 -34.18 -1.14
C ASN A 188 -9.33 -32.98 -1.76
N ASN A 189 -10.66 -32.90 -1.61
CA ASN A 189 -11.44 -31.76 -2.07
C ASN A 189 -11.69 -30.76 -0.95
N TYR A 190 -11.82 -29.47 -1.33
CA TYR A 190 -12.13 -28.41 -0.40
C TYR A 190 -13.63 -28.39 -0.06
N VAL A 191 -13.91 -28.00 1.18
CA VAL A 191 -15.28 -27.81 1.68
C VAL A 191 -15.82 -26.51 1.11
N SER A 192 -16.97 -26.58 0.46
CA SER A 192 -17.64 -25.47 -0.21
C SER A 192 -19.02 -25.22 0.39
N ALA A 193 -19.32 -23.96 0.69
CA ALA A 193 -20.64 -23.51 1.09
C ALA A 193 -21.36 -22.88 -0.11
N HIS A 194 -22.01 -23.68 -0.93
CA HIS A 194 -22.74 -23.23 -2.11
C HIS A 194 -23.84 -22.22 -1.78
N ASN A 195 -23.91 -21.11 -2.50
CA ASN A 195 -24.95 -20.10 -2.34
C ASN A 195 -25.91 -19.98 -3.55
N ASP A 196 -25.73 -20.84 -4.54
CA ASP A 196 -26.54 -20.91 -5.74
C ASP A 196 -27.94 -21.56 -5.52
N GLN A 197 -28.14 -22.18 -4.37
CA GLN A 197 -29.41 -22.78 -3.94
C GLN A 197 -29.72 -22.43 -2.50
N THR A 198 -30.97 -22.20 -2.18
CA THR A 198 -31.44 -21.98 -0.81
C THR A 198 -31.19 -23.22 0.06
N ASN A 199 -30.51 -23.06 1.20
CA ASN A 199 -30.19 -24.14 2.14
C ASN A 199 -29.31 -25.25 1.53
N ALA A 200 -28.41 -24.91 0.62
CA ALA A 200 -27.47 -25.88 0.07
C ALA A 200 -26.58 -26.49 1.18
N PRO A 201 -26.40 -27.84 1.16
CA PRO A 201 -25.45 -28.48 2.10
C PRO A 201 -24.02 -28.02 1.85
N LEU A 202 -23.19 -27.97 2.90
CA LEU A 202 -21.76 -27.92 2.72
C LEU A 202 -21.30 -29.23 2.06
N GLN A 203 -20.41 -29.12 1.08
CA GLN A 203 -19.94 -30.24 0.27
C GLN A 203 -18.41 -30.21 0.11
N ALA A 204 -17.75 -31.35 0.23
CA ALA A 204 -16.32 -31.46 -0.07
C ALA A 204 -16.10 -31.89 -1.53
N THR A 205 -16.35 -30.98 -2.48
CA THR A 205 -16.30 -31.24 -3.94
C THR A 205 -15.37 -30.30 -4.71
N ALA A 206 -15.00 -29.15 -4.14
CA ALA A 206 -14.19 -28.15 -4.83
C ALA A 206 -12.72 -28.57 -4.94
N THR A 207 -12.10 -28.33 -6.10
CA THR A 207 -10.70 -28.62 -6.36
C THR A 207 -9.78 -27.43 -6.15
N GLN A 208 -10.35 -26.24 -5.94
CA GLN A 208 -9.66 -24.96 -5.69
C GLN A 208 -10.37 -24.17 -4.61
N VAL A 209 -9.64 -23.31 -3.93
CA VAL A 209 -10.21 -22.40 -2.93
C VAL A 209 -10.63 -21.10 -3.62
N GLN A 210 -11.92 -20.82 -3.61
CA GLN A 210 -12.55 -19.56 -4.05
C GLN A 210 -13.43 -19.01 -2.93
N GLY A 211 -14.33 -18.06 -3.19
CA GLY A 211 -15.16 -17.45 -2.16
C GLY A 211 -16.04 -18.43 -1.38
N TRP A 212 -16.49 -19.51 -2.01
CA TRP A 212 -17.36 -20.52 -1.37
C TRP A 212 -16.59 -21.48 -0.44
N GLU A 213 -15.28 -21.57 -0.56
CA GLU A 213 -14.40 -22.43 0.23
C GLU A 213 -13.72 -21.68 1.39
N GLN A 214 -14.13 -20.43 1.62
CA GLN A 214 -13.54 -19.55 2.65
C GLN A 214 -14.48 -19.39 3.84
N PHE A 215 -13.92 -19.53 5.04
CA PHE A 215 -14.64 -19.41 6.29
C PHE A 215 -13.86 -18.58 7.30
N ASP A 216 -14.46 -17.55 7.88
CA ASP A 216 -13.88 -16.86 9.03
C ASP A 216 -14.08 -17.68 10.29
N VAL A 217 -13.02 -17.88 11.05
CA VAL A 217 -13.07 -18.54 12.35
C VAL A 217 -13.40 -17.49 13.41
N VAL A 218 -14.60 -17.59 13.98
CA VAL A 218 -15.14 -16.63 14.95
C VAL A 218 -15.11 -17.26 16.34
N ASP A 219 -14.72 -16.48 17.36
CA ASP A 219 -14.82 -16.90 18.75
C ASP A 219 -16.30 -17.07 19.15
N ALA A 220 -16.68 -18.29 19.51
CA ALA A 220 -18.03 -18.59 19.98
C ALA A 220 -18.13 -18.67 21.51
N GLY A 221 -17.05 -18.30 22.22
CA GLY A 221 -16.94 -18.36 23.68
C GLY A 221 -16.64 -19.76 24.23
N ASN A 222 -16.14 -19.83 25.45
CA ASN A 222 -15.82 -21.09 26.16
C ASN A 222 -14.85 -22.03 25.41
N GLY A 223 -13.97 -21.48 24.56
CA GLY A 223 -13.03 -22.28 23.76
C GLY A 223 -13.62 -22.89 22.51
N LEU A 224 -14.87 -22.57 22.18
CA LEU A 224 -15.56 -22.98 20.97
C LEU A 224 -15.37 -21.97 19.85
N ILE A 225 -15.48 -22.44 18.61
CA ILE A 225 -15.47 -21.59 17.41
C ILE A 225 -16.78 -21.67 16.65
N ALA A 226 -17.04 -20.67 15.83
CA ALA A 226 -18.04 -20.73 14.76
C ALA A 226 -17.34 -20.44 13.41
N LEU A 227 -17.90 -20.95 12.33
CA LEU A 227 -17.42 -20.74 10.98
C LEU A 227 -18.41 -19.86 10.22
N LEU A 228 -17.97 -18.64 9.82
CA LEU A 228 -18.75 -17.71 9.01
C LEU A 228 -18.36 -17.88 7.54
N SER A 229 -19.29 -18.29 6.70
CA SER A 229 -19.05 -18.54 5.28
C SER A 229 -18.93 -17.23 4.48
N HIS A 230 -17.90 -17.09 3.66
CA HIS A 230 -17.78 -16.00 2.70
C HIS A 230 -18.75 -16.11 1.51
N ALA A 231 -19.37 -17.27 1.30
CA ALA A 231 -20.34 -17.45 0.21
C ALA A 231 -21.60 -16.58 0.38
N ASN A 232 -22.05 -16.38 1.63
CA ASN A 232 -23.34 -15.74 1.92
C ASN A 232 -23.40 -14.98 3.25
N ASN A 233 -22.27 -14.85 3.96
CA ASN A 233 -22.17 -14.21 5.28
C ASN A 233 -23.06 -14.85 6.37
N ASN A 234 -23.31 -16.15 6.27
CA ASN A 234 -24.02 -16.91 7.28
C ASN A 234 -23.09 -17.90 7.99
N TYR A 235 -23.42 -18.20 9.25
CA TYR A 235 -22.71 -19.20 10.03
C TYR A 235 -23.08 -20.61 9.60
N VAL A 236 -22.08 -21.49 9.64
CA VAL A 236 -22.25 -22.92 9.42
C VAL A 236 -23.01 -23.52 10.60
N SER A 237 -24.12 -24.20 10.34
CA SER A 237 -25.01 -24.81 11.33
C SER A 237 -25.05 -26.33 11.16
N ALA A 238 -24.84 -27.05 12.26
CA ALA A 238 -25.07 -28.50 12.34
C ALA A 238 -26.52 -28.77 12.79
N HIS A 239 -27.44 -28.87 11.83
CA HIS A 239 -28.88 -29.08 12.08
C HIS A 239 -29.18 -30.44 12.72
N ILE A 240 -29.01 -30.57 14.02
CA ILE A 240 -29.19 -31.85 14.77
C ILE A 240 -30.62 -32.27 14.97
N SER A 241 -31.59 -31.44 14.64
CA SER A 241 -33.04 -31.75 14.78
C SER A 241 -33.54 -32.81 13.79
N GLN A 242 -32.74 -33.12 12.78
CA GLN A 242 -33.02 -34.14 11.80
C GLN A 242 -31.85 -35.15 11.73
N THR A 243 -32.13 -36.42 11.66
CA THR A 243 -31.14 -37.47 11.58
C THR A 243 -30.38 -37.37 10.23
N ASN A 244 -29.03 -37.29 10.30
CA ASN A 244 -28.14 -37.16 9.14
C ASN A 244 -28.37 -35.89 8.29
N ALA A 245 -28.87 -34.81 8.90
CA ALA A 245 -28.95 -33.53 8.19
C ALA A 245 -27.56 -32.98 7.87
N PRO A 246 -27.31 -32.60 6.62
CA PRO A 246 -26.04 -31.97 6.25
C PRO A 246 -25.85 -30.61 6.93
N LEU A 247 -24.60 -30.22 7.20
CA LEU A 247 -24.26 -28.86 7.58
C LEU A 247 -24.67 -27.87 6.49
N GLN A 248 -25.16 -26.71 6.91
CA GLN A 248 -25.58 -25.61 6.03
C GLN A 248 -25.09 -24.27 6.55
N ALA A 249 -24.65 -23.37 5.68
CA ALA A 249 -24.33 -22.00 6.04
C ALA A 249 -25.59 -21.10 5.96
N THR A 250 -26.46 -21.17 6.96
CA THR A 250 -27.79 -20.53 6.94
C THR A 250 -28.10 -19.68 8.16
N ALA A 251 -27.35 -19.81 9.25
CA ALA A 251 -27.59 -19.08 10.48
C ALA A 251 -27.03 -17.65 10.43
N THR A 252 -27.80 -16.68 10.88
CA THR A 252 -27.40 -15.26 10.98
C THR A 252 -26.79 -14.91 12.35
N GLN A 253 -26.86 -15.82 13.31
CA GLN A 253 -26.31 -15.66 14.67
C GLN A 253 -25.72 -16.98 15.15
N VAL A 254 -24.72 -16.90 16.03
CA VAL A 254 -24.11 -18.07 16.67
C VAL A 254 -24.98 -18.53 17.83
N GLN A 255 -25.50 -19.75 17.74
CA GLN A 255 -26.21 -20.47 18.79
C GLN A 255 -25.57 -21.87 18.96
N ALA A 256 -26.22 -22.79 19.66
CA ALA A 256 -25.64 -24.10 19.95
C ALA A 256 -25.29 -24.94 18.71
N TRP A 257 -26.01 -24.77 17.58
CA TRP A 257 -25.78 -25.53 16.36
C TRP A 257 -24.63 -24.98 15.51
N GLU A 258 -24.19 -23.76 15.77
CA GLU A 258 -23.10 -23.08 15.07
C GLU A 258 -21.79 -23.16 15.84
N GLN A 259 -21.77 -23.84 16.99
CA GLN A 259 -20.59 -23.97 17.84
C GLN A 259 -19.89 -25.30 17.63
N PHE A 260 -18.57 -25.23 17.45
CA PHE A 260 -17.70 -26.38 17.21
C PHE A 260 -16.48 -26.35 18.12
N ASN A 261 -16.07 -27.54 18.61
CA ASN A 261 -14.72 -27.75 19.12
C ASN A 261 -13.75 -27.93 17.96
N TRP A 262 -12.61 -27.27 18.04
CA TRP A 262 -11.49 -27.43 17.12
C TRP A 262 -10.55 -28.50 17.70
N VAL A 263 -10.60 -29.72 17.19
CA VAL A 263 -9.91 -30.88 17.77
C VAL A 263 -8.72 -31.25 16.89
N LEU A 264 -7.50 -30.90 17.31
CA LEU A 264 -6.27 -31.27 16.61
C LEU A 264 -6.08 -32.80 16.62
N GLN A 265 -5.66 -33.33 15.47
CA GLN A 265 -5.38 -34.76 15.30
C GLN A 265 -3.86 -35.01 15.28
N ASN A 266 -3.46 -36.24 15.60
CA ASN A 266 -2.04 -36.64 15.69
C ASN A 266 -1.24 -36.52 14.40
N ASN A 267 -1.92 -36.36 13.25
CA ASN A 267 -1.31 -36.22 11.92
C ASN A 267 -1.29 -34.76 11.42
N GLY A 268 -1.57 -33.79 12.30
CA GLY A 268 -1.60 -32.37 11.96
C GLY A 268 -2.88 -31.89 11.27
N THR A 269 -3.88 -32.75 11.09
CA THR A 269 -5.23 -32.36 10.62
C THR A 269 -6.09 -31.88 11.78
N VAL A 270 -7.27 -31.36 11.48
CA VAL A 270 -8.28 -30.96 12.47
C VAL A 270 -9.56 -31.78 12.28
N ALA A 271 -10.24 -32.08 13.37
CA ALA A 271 -11.62 -32.53 13.35
C ALA A 271 -12.50 -31.46 13.99
N LEU A 272 -13.65 -31.20 13.40
CA LEU A 272 -14.66 -30.31 13.94
C LEU A 272 -15.69 -31.13 14.71
N GLN A 273 -15.86 -30.89 16.00
CA GLN A 273 -16.87 -31.57 16.81
C GLN A 273 -18.00 -30.59 17.15
N SER A 274 -19.20 -30.89 16.72
CA SER A 274 -20.38 -30.08 17.05
C SER A 274 -20.63 -30.05 18.55
N ALA A 275 -20.68 -28.87 19.13
CA ALA A 275 -21.02 -28.70 20.57
C ALA A 275 -22.46 -29.13 20.89
N ALA A 276 -23.34 -29.14 19.90
CA ALA A 276 -24.76 -29.47 20.10
C ALA A 276 -25.05 -30.96 20.32
N ASN A 277 -24.24 -31.86 19.75
CA ASN A 277 -24.45 -33.31 19.90
C ASN A 277 -23.18 -34.11 20.22
N ASN A 278 -22.03 -33.42 20.36
CA ASN A 278 -20.73 -34.02 20.57
C ASN A 278 -20.25 -34.98 19.45
N ASN A 279 -20.85 -34.93 18.26
CA ASN A 279 -20.42 -35.71 17.12
C ASN A 279 -19.46 -34.92 16.23
N TYR A 280 -18.56 -35.65 15.58
CA TYR A 280 -17.63 -35.08 14.62
C TYR A 280 -18.27 -34.92 13.24
N VAL A 281 -17.83 -33.85 12.57
CA VAL A 281 -18.23 -33.55 11.19
C VAL A 281 -17.52 -34.50 10.24
N SER A 282 -18.29 -35.24 9.46
CA SER A 282 -17.82 -36.22 8.46
C SER A 282 -18.02 -35.71 7.04
N ALA A 283 -17.00 -35.83 6.19
CA ALA A 283 -17.13 -35.63 4.75
C ALA A 283 -17.59 -36.96 4.12
N ARG A 284 -18.87 -37.07 3.77
CA ARG A 284 -19.55 -38.33 3.37
C ARG A 284 -19.26 -38.69 1.91
N THR A 285 -18.07 -39.28 1.66
CA THR A 285 -17.68 -39.75 0.32
C THR A 285 -18.51 -40.95 -0.18
N ASP A 286 -19.29 -41.59 0.68
CA ASP A 286 -20.27 -42.59 0.35
C ASP A 286 -21.58 -42.04 -0.24
N GLN A 287 -21.74 -40.69 -0.23
CA GLN A 287 -22.93 -40.02 -0.78
C GLN A 287 -22.54 -39.10 -1.97
N THR A 288 -23.53 -38.86 -2.83
CA THR A 288 -23.35 -37.95 -3.97
C THR A 288 -23.00 -36.54 -3.49
N ASN A 289 -21.98 -35.88 -4.12
CA ASN A 289 -21.49 -34.56 -3.80
C ASN A 289 -20.83 -34.43 -2.42
N THR A 290 -20.52 -35.53 -1.77
CA THR A 290 -19.78 -35.57 -0.49
C THR A 290 -20.27 -34.48 0.52
N PRO A 291 -21.53 -34.55 0.97
CA PRO A 291 -22.03 -33.60 1.96
C PRO A 291 -21.31 -33.79 3.29
N LEU A 292 -21.29 -32.72 4.10
CA LEU A 292 -20.78 -32.77 5.46
C LEU A 292 -21.94 -32.95 6.45
N ASP A 293 -21.84 -33.92 7.38
CA ASP A 293 -22.78 -34.10 8.47
C ASP A 293 -22.07 -34.33 9.82
N ALA A 294 -22.70 -33.95 10.95
CA ALA A 294 -22.15 -34.12 12.30
C ALA A 294 -22.73 -35.37 12.98
N THR A 295 -22.32 -36.55 12.50
CA THR A 295 -22.92 -37.85 12.90
C THR A 295 -21.95 -38.87 13.50
N SER A 296 -20.65 -38.69 13.32
CA SER A 296 -19.62 -39.63 13.80
C SER A 296 -19.28 -39.41 15.27
N THR A 297 -19.16 -40.50 16.02
CA THR A 297 -18.71 -40.47 17.42
C THR A 297 -17.20 -40.54 17.59
N GLN A 298 -16.44 -40.71 16.50
CA GLN A 298 -14.98 -40.79 16.51
C GLN A 298 -14.41 -40.01 15.31
N ALA A 299 -13.25 -39.39 15.50
CA ALA A 299 -12.53 -38.74 14.40
C ALA A 299 -11.65 -39.74 13.66
N GLN A 300 -12.14 -40.25 12.50
CA GLN A 300 -11.40 -41.12 11.58
C GLN A 300 -11.08 -40.36 10.27
N ALA A 301 -10.80 -41.08 9.19
CA ALA A 301 -10.39 -40.46 7.91
C ALA A 301 -11.46 -39.51 7.32
N TRP A 302 -12.73 -39.74 7.55
CA TRP A 302 -13.81 -38.89 7.04
C TRP A 302 -14.04 -37.63 7.85
N GLU A 303 -13.60 -37.58 9.10
CA GLU A 303 -13.75 -36.50 10.05
C GLU A 303 -12.50 -35.62 10.14
N GLN A 304 -11.47 -35.95 9.36
CA GLN A 304 -10.21 -35.20 9.36
C GLN A 304 -10.11 -34.25 8.17
N PHE A 305 -9.78 -33.01 8.47
CA PHE A 305 -9.60 -31.97 7.50
C PHE A 305 -8.19 -31.39 7.58
N ARG A 306 -7.53 -31.25 6.44
CA ARG A 306 -6.42 -30.30 6.34
C ARG A 306 -7.02 -28.92 6.34
N TRP A 307 -6.31 -27.98 6.87
CA TRP A 307 -6.73 -26.60 6.85
C TRP A 307 -5.54 -25.68 6.58
N GLY A 308 -5.83 -24.49 6.10
CA GLY A 308 -4.84 -23.46 5.95
C GLY A 308 -5.50 -22.09 5.99
N GLN A 309 -4.73 -21.09 6.40
CA GLN A 309 -5.22 -19.72 6.43
C GLN A 309 -5.32 -19.20 4.99
N VAL A 310 -6.43 -18.58 4.66
CA VAL A 310 -6.58 -17.82 3.42
C VAL A 310 -5.75 -16.56 3.58
N GLY A 311 -4.70 -16.43 2.75
CA GLY A 311 -3.69 -15.37 2.91
C GLY A 311 -2.34 -15.84 3.47
N GLY A 312 -2.24 -17.11 3.94
CA GLY A 312 -0.96 -17.79 4.19
C GLY A 312 -0.64 -18.71 3.02
N SER A 313 0.17 -18.26 2.07
CA SER A 313 0.72 -18.92 0.88
C SER A 313 -0.30 -19.55 -0.09
N GLY A 314 -0.75 -18.81 -1.13
CA GLY A 314 -1.24 -19.36 -2.39
C GLY A 314 -2.58 -18.88 -2.94
N GLY A 315 -3.45 -18.18 -2.21
CA GLY A 315 -4.63 -17.52 -2.74
C GLY A 315 -4.35 -16.04 -2.99
N SER A 316 -4.80 -15.47 -4.11
CA SER A 316 -4.75 -14.01 -4.29
C SER A 316 -5.54 -13.33 -3.18
N PRO A 317 -5.01 -12.27 -2.55
CA PRO A 317 -5.74 -11.50 -1.54
C PRO A 317 -7.06 -10.98 -2.10
N ASN A 318 -8.09 -10.90 -1.28
CA ASN A 318 -9.35 -10.30 -1.70
C ASN A 318 -9.22 -8.76 -1.71
N PHE A 319 -8.85 -8.21 -2.86
CA PHE A 319 -8.80 -6.76 -3.07
C PHE A 319 -10.13 -6.16 -3.52
N GLY A 320 -11.23 -6.93 -3.48
CA GLY A 320 -12.55 -6.50 -3.92
C GLY A 320 -12.75 -6.58 -5.45
N PRO A 321 -13.98 -6.30 -5.92
CA PRO A 321 -14.39 -6.54 -7.31
C PRO A 321 -13.78 -5.56 -8.32
N ASN A 322 -13.25 -4.44 -7.86
CA ASN A 322 -12.71 -3.38 -8.72
C ASN A 322 -11.18 -3.45 -8.89
N VAL A 323 -10.56 -4.54 -8.43
CA VAL A 323 -9.15 -4.83 -8.66
C VAL A 323 -9.01 -5.98 -9.65
N TYR A 324 -8.37 -5.70 -10.78
CA TYR A 324 -8.08 -6.71 -11.80
C TYR A 324 -6.61 -7.10 -11.70
N ILE A 325 -6.36 -8.39 -11.43
CA ILE A 325 -5.01 -8.93 -11.35
C ILE A 325 -4.74 -9.68 -12.65
N PHE A 326 -3.76 -9.22 -13.42
CA PHE A 326 -3.36 -9.83 -14.67
C PHE A 326 -2.14 -10.73 -14.46
N ASP A 327 -2.25 -11.94 -15.00
CA ASP A 327 -1.21 -12.95 -14.97
C ASP A 327 -0.66 -13.15 -16.39
N PRO A 328 0.66 -13.33 -16.60
CA PRO A 328 1.25 -13.45 -17.93
C PRO A 328 0.78 -14.69 -18.71
N THR A 329 0.11 -15.65 -18.07
CA THR A 329 -0.52 -16.81 -18.73
C THR A 329 -1.88 -16.49 -19.34
N MET A 330 -2.49 -15.33 -18.99
CA MET A 330 -3.76 -14.89 -19.59
C MET A 330 -3.53 -14.42 -21.03
N SER A 331 -4.53 -14.66 -21.90
CA SER A 331 -4.44 -14.16 -23.28
C SER A 331 -4.42 -12.64 -23.32
N SER A 332 -3.59 -12.05 -24.21
CA SER A 332 -3.54 -10.61 -24.41
C SER A 332 -4.91 -10.02 -24.75
N SER A 333 -5.75 -10.76 -25.49
CA SER A 333 -7.12 -10.32 -25.82
C SER A 333 -8.02 -10.25 -24.59
N THR A 334 -7.92 -11.19 -23.66
CA THR A 334 -8.71 -11.16 -22.42
C THR A 334 -8.33 -9.96 -21.57
N ILE A 335 -7.03 -9.72 -21.41
CA ILE A 335 -6.51 -8.57 -20.65
C ILE A 335 -6.96 -7.27 -21.33
N GLN A 336 -6.75 -7.15 -22.64
CA GLN A 336 -7.11 -5.94 -23.40
C GLN A 336 -8.60 -5.62 -23.34
N ASN A 337 -9.46 -6.63 -23.44
CA ASN A 337 -10.91 -6.44 -23.32
C ASN A 337 -11.30 -5.87 -21.94
N THR A 338 -10.68 -6.34 -20.88
CA THR A 338 -10.90 -5.81 -19.53
C THR A 338 -10.43 -4.36 -19.40
N LEU A 339 -9.21 -4.06 -19.86
CA LEU A 339 -8.65 -2.70 -19.85
C LEU A 339 -9.54 -1.74 -20.62
N THR A 340 -9.96 -2.12 -21.84
CA THR A 340 -10.81 -1.32 -22.71
C THR A 340 -12.20 -1.11 -22.10
N SER A 341 -12.78 -2.14 -21.47
CA SER A 341 -14.10 -2.04 -20.84
C SER A 341 -14.10 -1.02 -19.70
N VAL A 342 -13.07 -1.05 -18.84
CA VAL A 342 -12.94 -0.08 -17.75
C VAL A 342 -12.64 1.32 -18.28
N PHE A 343 -11.74 1.43 -19.27
CA PHE A 343 -11.43 2.72 -19.89
C PHE A 343 -12.68 3.39 -20.45
N ASN A 344 -13.51 2.65 -21.20
CA ASN A 344 -14.74 3.17 -21.77
C ASN A 344 -15.74 3.69 -20.73
N GLN A 345 -15.73 3.13 -19.54
CA GLN A 345 -16.54 3.61 -18.42
C GLN A 345 -15.94 4.85 -17.77
N GLN A 346 -14.61 4.98 -17.76
CA GLN A 346 -13.87 5.94 -16.96
C GLN A 346 -13.29 7.11 -17.75
N GLN A 347 -13.26 7.09 -19.09
CA GLN A 347 -12.58 8.12 -19.88
C GLN A 347 -13.12 9.54 -19.67
N SER A 348 -14.41 9.70 -19.37
CA SER A 348 -15.07 10.99 -19.10
C SER A 348 -15.75 11.05 -17.71
N ASN A 349 -15.46 10.08 -16.83
CA ASN A 349 -16.13 9.90 -15.54
C ASN A 349 -15.49 10.76 -14.42
N GLN A 350 -15.32 12.05 -14.66
CA GLN A 350 -14.56 12.99 -13.84
C GLN A 350 -15.03 13.06 -12.35
N PHE A 351 -16.33 12.91 -12.11
CA PHE A 351 -16.91 12.98 -10.77
C PHE A 351 -17.68 11.72 -10.36
N GLY A 352 -17.45 10.61 -11.07
CA GLY A 352 -18.12 9.35 -10.82
C GLY A 352 -17.69 8.64 -9.54
N SER A 353 -18.48 7.64 -9.18
CA SER A 353 -18.26 6.85 -7.96
C SER A 353 -17.32 5.66 -8.14
N ASN A 354 -17.08 5.24 -9.38
CA ASN A 354 -16.27 4.05 -9.65
C ASN A 354 -14.77 4.32 -9.46
N ARG A 355 -14.08 3.33 -8.91
CA ARG A 355 -12.63 3.33 -8.65
C ARG A 355 -12.07 1.99 -9.08
N TYR A 356 -10.92 1.96 -9.78
CA TYR A 356 -10.33 0.72 -10.30
C TYR A 356 -8.83 0.67 -10.09
N ALA A 357 -8.30 -0.55 -9.91
CA ALA A 357 -6.87 -0.82 -9.93
C ALA A 357 -6.56 -2.00 -10.86
N PHE A 358 -5.58 -1.83 -11.73
CA PHE A 358 -5.00 -2.86 -12.58
C PHE A 358 -3.65 -3.29 -12.00
N LEU A 359 -3.53 -4.53 -11.59
CA LEU A 359 -2.34 -5.10 -11.00
C LEU A 359 -1.73 -6.14 -11.95
N PHE A 360 -0.53 -5.90 -12.43
CA PHE A 360 0.18 -6.81 -13.33
C PHE A 360 1.21 -7.61 -12.55
N LYS A 361 1.06 -8.94 -12.49
CA LYS A 361 2.07 -9.85 -11.93
C LYS A 361 3.38 -9.79 -12.74
N PRO A 362 4.53 -10.18 -12.16
CA PRO A 362 5.79 -10.25 -12.89
C PRO A 362 5.64 -11.03 -14.20
N GLY A 363 6.09 -10.43 -15.32
CA GLY A 363 5.99 -11.00 -16.65
C GLY A 363 5.93 -9.95 -17.76
N THR A 364 5.71 -10.41 -19.00
CA THR A 364 5.63 -9.57 -20.19
C THR A 364 4.24 -9.66 -20.80
N TYR A 365 3.66 -8.51 -21.15
CA TYR A 365 2.30 -8.37 -21.64
C TYR A 365 2.27 -7.57 -22.94
N ASN A 366 1.57 -8.08 -23.96
CA ASN A 366 1.37 -7.40 -25.23
C ASN A 366 -0.02 -6.74 -25.24
N VAL A 367 -0.13 -5.61 -24.56
CA VAL A 367 -1.38 -4.87 -24.36
C VAL A 367 -1.14 -3.36 -24.36
N ASP A 368 -2.18 -2.60 -24.65
CA ASP A 368 -2.19 -1.15 -24.56
C ASP A 368 -3.05 -0.72 -23.35
N VAL A 369 -2.46 0.03 -22.43
CA VAL A 369 -3.07 0.42 -21.15
C VAL A 369 -3.44 1.89 -21.22
N ASN A 370 -4.66 2.19 -21.65
CA ASN A 370 -5.21 3.53 -21.60
C ASN A 370 -5.98 3.76 -20.30
N LEU A 371 -5.69 4.84 -19.57
CA LEU A 371 -6.23 5.10 -18.24
C LEU A 371 -7.29 6.20 -18.27
N GLY A 372 -8.46 5.89 -17.76
CA GLY A 372 -9.53 6.84 -17.46
C GLY A 372 -9.46 7.38 -16.03
N PHE A 373 -10.48 8.16 -15.64
CA PHE A 373 -10.59 8.71 -14.29
C PHE A 373 -10.62 7.61 -13.21
N TYR A 374 -10.02 7.87 -12.03
CA TYR A 374 -9.98 6.98 -10.88
C TYR A 374 -9.47 5.57 -11.18
N THR A 375 -8.52 5.49 -12.09
CA THR A 375 -7.90 4.23 -12.49
C THR A 375 -6.40 4.29 -12.21
N GLN A 376 -5.91 3.33 -11.44
CA GLN A 376 -4.49 3.13 -11.17
C GLN A 376 -4.00 1.87 -11.88
N VAL A 377 -2.82 1.90 -12.47
CA VAL A 377 -2.10 0.73 -12.95
C VAL A 377 -0.81 0.54 -12.16
N LEU A 378 -0.54 -0.68 -11.71
CA LEU A 378 0.60 -1.03 -10.86
C LEU A 378 1.23 -2.34 -11.30
N GLY A 379 2.54 -2.35 -11.52
CA GLY A 379 3.33 -3.58 -11.65
C GLY A 379 3.65 -4.19 -10.29
N LEU A 380 3.29 -5.46 -10.11
CA LEU A 380 3.55 -6.23 -8.88
C LEU A 380 4.97 -6.82 -8.83
N GLY A 381 5.92 -6.20 -9.52
CA GLY A 381 7.34 -6.56 -9.44
C GLY A 381 8.06 -5.84 -8.31
N TYR A 382 9.14 -6.43 -7.81
CA TYR A 382 10.04 -5.74 -6.86
C TYR A 382 10.80 -4.60 -7.54
N LEU A 383 11.12 -4.75 -8.83
CA LEU A 383 11.73 -3.74 -9.69
C LEU A 383 10.83 -3.46 -10.90
N PRO A 384 10.87 -2.26 -11.48
CA PRO A 384 10.09 -1.94 -12.68
C PRO A 384 10.31 -2.92 -13.85
N GLY A 385 11.53 -3.47 -13.98
CA GLY A 385 11.86 -4.46 -15.00
C GLY A 385 11.23 -5.83 -14.83
N ASN A 386 10.59 -6.12 -13.70
CA ASN A 386 9.91 -7.39 -13.50
C ASN A 386 8.55 -7.46 -14.21
N VAL A 387 7.95 -6.32 -14.54
CA VAL A 387 6.71 -6.23 -15.31
C VAL A 387 6.98 -5.41 -16.56
N THR A 388 6.77 -6.00 -17.74
CA THR A 388 7.00 -5.32 -19.01
C THR A 388 5.70 -5.25 -19.82
N ILE A 389 5.29 -4.05 -20.18
CA ILE A 389 4.19 -3.79 -21.12
C ILE A 389 4.81 -3.50 -22.50
N ASN A 390 4.72 -4.47 -23.42
CA ASN A 390 4.96 -4.26 -24.84
C ASN A 390 3.74 -3.55 -25.44
N GLY A 391 3.66 -2.25 -25.21
CA GLY A 391 2.54 -1.40 -25.48
C GLY A 391 2.76 -0.06 -24.80
N ALA A 392 1.77 0.83 -24.81
CA ALA A 392 1.81 2.07 -24.05
C ALA A 392 1.08 1.93 -22.70
N VAL A 393 1.51 2.71 -21.71
CA VAL A 393 0.74 3.02 -20.50
C VAL A 393 0.48 4.51 -20.56
N HIS A 394 -0.72 4.89 -20.99
CA HIS A 394 -0.90 6.24 -21.48
C HIS A 394 -2.22 6.87 -21.04
N VAL A 395 -2.26 8.19 -21.13
CA VAL A 395 -3.45 9.02 -21.02
C VAL A 395 -3.45 9.98 -22.22
N ALA A 396 -4.48 9.90 -23.04
CA ALA A 396 -4.76 10.86 -24.10
C ALA A 396 -5.95 11.77 -23.70
N ALA A 397 -6.17 12.83 -24.45
CA ALA A 397 -7.25 13.77 -24.20
C ALA A 397 -8.38 13.66 -25.25
N ASP A 398 -8.52 12.50 -25.89
CA ASP A 398 -9.48 12.25 -26.98
C ASP A 398 -10.95 12.45 -26.61
N TRP A 399 -11.28 12.41 -25.31
CA TRP A 399 -12.64 12.66 -24.83
C TRP A 399 -13.03 14.15 -24.88
N MET A 400 -12.05 15.04 -25.05
CA MET A 400 -12.27 16.47 -25.27
C MET A 400 -12.04 16.86 -26.73
N PRO A 401 -12.94 17.63 -27.34
CA PRO A 401 -12.88 17.94 -28.77
C PRO A 401 -11.62 18.67 -29.25
N ASP A 402 -10.97 19.41 -28.33
CA ASP A 402 -9.75 20.18 -28.58
C ASP A 402 -8.50 19.53 -27.98
N HIS A 403 -8.60 18.25 -27.60
CA HIS A 403 -7.55 17.52 -26.90
C HIS A 403 -7.03 18.23 -25.63
N ASN A 404 -7.89 18.97 -24.95
CA ASN A 404 -7.59 19.70 -23.74
C ASN A 404 -7.48 18.74 -22.54
N ALA A 405 -6.28 18.62 -21.98
CA ALA A 405 -5.98 17.73 -20.87
C ALA A 405 -6.05 18.40 -19.49
N THR A 406 -6.52 19.67 -19.39
CA THR A 406 -6.57 20.37 -18.10
C THR A 406 -7.48 19.72 -17.06
N CYS A 407 -8.40 18.84 -17.49
CA CYS A 407 -9.22 18.01 -16.60
C CYS A 407 -8.79 16.54 -16.56
N ASN A 408 -7.65 16.15 -17.12
CA ASN A 408 -7.14 14.78 -17.10
C ASN A 408 -6.41 14.46 -15.80
N PHE A 409 -7.09 14.44 -14.69
CA PHE A 409 -6.60 14.11 -13.36
C PHE A 409 -7.19 12.78 -12.82
N TRP A 410 -6.90 12.39 -11.60
CA TRP A 410 -7.34 11.16 -10.93
C TRP A 410 -6.89 9.89 -11.66
N ARG A 411 -5.61 9.79 -11.99
CA ARG A 411 -4.98 8.61 -12.58
C ARG A 411 -3.66 8.32 -11.90
N ALA A 412 -3.17 7.07 -12.01
CA ALA A 412 -1.81 6.76 -11.54
C ALA A 412 -1.21 5.61 -12.33
N ALA A 413 0.10 5.68 -12.60
CA ALA A 413 0.87 4.59 -13.17
C ALA A 413 2.15 4.36 -12.36
N GLU A 414 2.40 3.10 -11.97
CA GLU A 414 3.46 2.77 -11.03
C GLU A 414 4.19 1.46 -11.36
N ASN A 415 5.50 1.46 -11.22
CA ASN A 415 6.37 0.29 -11.04
C ASN A 415 6.32 -0.73 -12.19
N MET A 416 6.57 -0.30 -13.44
CA MET A 416 6.67 -1.19 -14.59
C MET A 416 7.55 -0.63 -15.71
N THR A 417 7.97 -1.51 -16.62
CA THR A 417 8.63 -1.15 -17.87
C THR A 417 7.60 -1.00 -18.99
N VAL A 418 7.71 0.05 -19.78
CA VAL A 418 6.84 0.38 -20.91
C VAL A 418 7.67 0.46 -22.19
N ILE A 419 7.26 -0.27 -23.22
CA ILE A 419 7.86 -0.27 -24.56
C ILE A 419 6.79 0.20 -25.54
N PRO A 420 6.63 1.51 -25.74
CA PRO A 420 5.58 2.03 -26.60
C PRO A 420 5.85 1.70 -28.06
N PRO A 421 4.89 1.12 -28.81
CA PRO A 421 5.12 0.65 -30.18
C PRO A 421 5.42 1.79 -31.17
N THR A 422 4.98 3.02 -30.86
CA THR A 422 5.29 4.22 -31.65
C THR A 422 6.64 4.85 -31.26
N GLY A 423 7.35 4.29 -30.28
CA GLY A 423 8.55 4.87 -29.68
C GLY A 423 8.27 6.04 -28.73
N THR A 424 7.00 6.42 -28.51
CA THR A 424 6.61 7.53 -27.62
C THR A 424 5.43 7.14 -26.76
N ASN A 425 5.55 7.32 -25.44
CA ASN A 425 4.46 7.17 -24.46
C ASN A 425 3.81 8.55 -24.22
N ILE A 426 2.49 8.64 -24.30
CA ILE A 426 1.74 9.88 -24.06
C ILE A 426 1.22 9.87 -22.62
N TRP A 427 1.51 10.94 -21.88
CA TRP A 427 0.99 11.18 -20.52
C TRP A 427 0.41 12.59 -20.45
N ALA A 428 -0.72 12.80 -21.16
CA ALA A 428 -1.40 14.08 -21.26
C ALA A 428 -2.34 14.27 -20.07
N VAL A 429 -1.79 14.79 -18.99
CA VAL A 429 -2.47 14.88 -17.69
C VAL A 429 -2.36 16.27 -17.08
N SER A 430 -3.13 16.48 -16.02
CA SER A 430 -3.05 17.58 -15.08
C SER A 430 -2.81 17.07 -13.67
N GLN A 431 -3.14 17.81 -12.65
CA GLN A 431 -2.88 17.50 -11.23
C GLN A 431 -3.41 16.09 -10.84
N ALA A 432 -2.89 15.51 -9.77
CA ALA A 432 -3.29 14.20 -9.24
C ALA A 432 -3.24 13.06 -10.28
N ALA A 433 -2.17 13.03 -11.04
CA ALA A 433 -1.90 11.99 -12.02
C ALA A 433 -0.42 11.57 -11.98
N PRO A 434 0.07 11.00 -10.87
CA PRO A 434 1.47 10.63 -10.71
C PRO A 434 1.88 9.51 -11.66
N PHE A 435 3.10 9.64 -12.19
CA PHE A 435 3.80 8.62 -12.95
C PHE A 435 5.09 8.30 -12.21
N ARG A 436 5.09 7.18 -11.46
CA ARG A 436 6.14 6.88 -10.50
C ARG A 436 6.85 5.57 -10.78
N ARG A 437 8.16 5.55 -10.56
CA ARG A 437 8.92 4.30 -10.56
C ARG A 437 8.72 3.51 -11.86
N MET A 438 8.67 4.21 -12.97
CA MET A 438 8.46 3.64 -14.31
C MET A 438 9.77 3.59 -15.09
N ASN A 439 9.86 2.66 -16.02
CA ASN A 439 10.97 2.54 -16.97
C ASN A 439 10.42 2.63 -18.41
N VAL A 440 10.43 3.81 -18.99
CA VAL A 440 9.98 4.03 -20.37
C VAL A 440 11.13 3.81 -21.34
N GLN A 441 11.05 2.76 -22.15
CA GLN A 441 12.00 2.49 -23.23
C GLN A 441 11.57 3.20 -24.51
N GLY A 442 11.77 4.50 -24.55
CA GLY A 442 11.38 5.38 -25.64
C GLY A 442 11.30 6.82 -25.18
N ASN A 443 10.59 7.63 -25.96
CA ASN A 443 10.27 9.02 -25.62
C ASN A 443 9.00 9.13 -24.77
N MET A 444 8.81 10.30 -24.17
CA MET A 444 7.59 10.63 -23.44
C MET A 444 7.09 11.99 -23.87
N LYS A 445 5.78 12.10 -24.10
CA LYS A 445 5.08 13.34 -24.41
C LYS A 445 4.04 13.62 -23.32
N LEU A 446 4.07 14.84 -22.76
CA LEU A 446 3.27 15.22 -21.59
C LEU A 446 2.00 15.99 -21.95
N ASP A 447 1.69 16.10 -23.24
CA ASP A 447 0.46 16.71 -23.76
C ASP A 447 -0.14 15.86 -24.90
N ASP A 448 -1.32 16.25 -25.36
CA ASP A 448 -1.98 15.64 -26.54
C ASP A 448 -2.40 16.69 -27.58
N GLY A 449 -1.70 17.82 -27.60
CA GLY A 449 -1.92 18.89 -28.55
C GLY A 449 -2.80 20.04 -28.02
N GLY A 450 -3.69 19.78 -27.07
CA GLY A 450 -4.42 20.78 -26.31
C GLY A 450 -3.69 21.24 -25.05
N TRP A 451 -4.31 22.09 -24.24
CA TRP A 451 -3.74 22.58 -22.98
C TRP A 451 -3.60 21.47 -21.92
N SER A 452 -2.56 21.59 -21.07
CA SER A 452 -2.33 20.74 -19.92
C SER A 452 -1.83 21.60 -18.75
N SER A 453 -2.34 21.41 -17.53
CA SER A 453 -2.15 22.39 -16.47
C SER A 453 -1.13 22.03 -15.39
N GLY A 454 -0.37 20.96 -15.54
CA GLY A 454 0.65 20.56 -14.59
C GLY A 454 0.65 19.07 -14.34
N GLY A 455 1.69 18.54 -13.75
CA GLY A 455 1.78 17.12 -13.44
C GLY A 455 3.08 16.77 -12.73
N PHE A 456 3.24 15.47 -12.51
CA PHE A 456 4.27 14.94 -11.64
C PHE A 456 4.91 13.67 -12.20
N LEU A 457 6.23 13.67 -12.24
CA LEU A 457 7.08 12.54 -12.60
C LEU A 457 8.06 12.28 -11.46
N ALA A 458 8.17 11.05 -10.97
CA ALA A 458 9.10 10.74 -9.89
C ALA A 458 9.69 9.33 -9.98
N ASP A 459 10.95 9.22 -9.56
CA ASP A 459 11.66 7.93 -9.49
C ASP A 459 11.59 7.13 -10.81
N THR A 460 11.53 7.82 -11.95
CA THR A 460 11.23 7.29 -13.28
C THR A 460 12.42 7.43 -14.21
N HIS A 461 12.66 6.39 -15.01
CA HIS A 461 13.64 6.40 -16.10
C HIS A 461 12.91 6.52 -17.43
N VAL A 462 13.29 7.52 -18.24
CA VAL A 462 12.89 7.67 -19.64
C VAL A 462 14.13 7.62 -20.49
N SER A 463 14.30 6.56 -21.28
CA SER A 463 15.53 6.36 -22.06
C SER A 463 15.73 7.36 -23.20
N GLY A 464 14.64 7.91 -23.70
CA GLY A 464 14.58 8.91 -24.76
C GLY A 464 14.34 10.32 -24.25
N GLN A 465 13.74 11.14 -25.09
CA GLN A 465 13.39 12.53 -24.80
C GLN A 465 12.02 12.65 -24.14
N VAL A 466 11.94 13.48 -23.11
CA VAL A 466 10.66 13.97 -22.55
C VAL A 466 10.35 15.32 -23.21
N ASN A 467 9.14 15.44 -23.77
CA ASN A 467 8.62 16.67 -24.33
C ASN A 467 7.44 17.16 -23.49
N SER A 468 7.60 18.33 -22.85
CA SER A 468 6.54 18.91 -22.02
C SER A 468 5.31 19.38 -22.84
N GLY A 469 5.49 19.66 -24.11
CA GLY A 469 4.42 20.18 -24.96
C GLY A 469 3.78 21.44 -24.36
N THR A 470 2.49 21.39 -24.17
CA THR A 470 1.68 22.51 -23.66
C THR A 470 1.58 22.55 -22.13
N GLN A 471 2.27 21.70 -21.40
CA GLN A 471 2.25 21.72 -19.93
C GLN A 471 2.61 23.11 -19.39
N GLN A 472 1.72 23.63 -18.56
CA GLN A 472 1.88 24.96 -17.96
C GLN A 472 3.02 24.98 -16.96
N GLN A 473 3.01 24.04 -16.01
CA GLN A 473 4.11 23.74 -15.10
C GLN A 473 4.29 22.22 -15.03
N TRP A 474 5.46 21.78 -14.59
CA TRP A 474 5.73 20.34 -14.40
C TRP A 474 6.81 20.13 -13.34
N LEU A 475 6.66 19.10 -12.51
CA LEU A 475 7.71 18.64 -11.61
C LEU A 475 8.25 17.27 -12.04
N SER A 476 9.58 17.20 -12.19
CA SER A 476 10.35 15.94 -12.26
C SER A 476 11.23 15.83 -11.02
N ARG A 477 11.15 14.70 -10.29
CA ARG A 477 11.88 14.47 -9.06
C ARG A 477 12.58 13.11 -9.00
N ASN A 478 13.90 13.11 -8.80
CA ASN A 478 14.71 11.87 -8.77
C ASN A 478 14.56 11.00 -10.02
N ASP A 479 14.38 11.60 -11.17
CA ASP A 479 14.27 10.89 -12.45
C ASP A 479 15.61 10.73 -13.14
N GLN A 480 15.64 9.83 -14.13
CA GLN A 480 16.70 9.71 -15.10
C GLN A 480 16.12 9.87 -16.50
N LEU A 481 16.47 10.95 -17.18
CA LEU A 481 15.95 11.32 -18.48
C LEU A 481 17.05 11.27 -19.54
N GLY A 482 16.74 10.80 -20.73
CA GLY A 482 17.66 10.91 -21.87
C GLY A 482 17.87 12.36 -22.27
N SER A 483 16.80 13.13 -22.32
CA SER A 483 16.83 14.59 -22.49
C SER A 483 15.46 15.21 -22.20
N TRP A 484 15.38 16.54 -22.13
CA TRP A 484 14.15 17.29 -21.99
C TRP A 484 14.02 18.35 -23.08
N THR A 485 12.78 18.57 -23.53
CA THR A 485 12.43 19.67 -24.45
C THR A 485 11.06 20.23 -24.12
N GLY A 486 10.80 21.45 -24.56
CA GLY A 486 9.53 22.14 -24.32
C GLY A 486 9.49 22.84 -22.95
N TYR A 487 8.66 23.84 -22.89
CA TYR A 487 8.37 24.62 -21.70
C TYR A 487 7.17 25.55 -21.93
N ASN A 488 6.53 25.97 -20.84
CA ASN A 488 5.57 27.06 -20.87
C ASN A 488 5.85 28.04 -19.74
N TRP A 489 5.37 27.83 -18.50
CA TRP A 489 5.55 28.81 -17.44
C TRP A 489 6.71 28.47 -16.50
N ASN A 490 6.80 27.24 -16.02
CA ASN A 490 7.95 26.75 -15.27
C ASN A 490 8.04 25.22 -15.30
N MET A 491 9.17 24.68 -15.70
CA MET A 491 9.50 23.25 -15.60
C MET A 491 10.53 23.06 -14.50
N VAL A 492 10.19 22.30 -13.48
CA VAL A 492 10.98 22.15 -12.25
C VAL A 492 11.61 20.79 -12.18
N PHE A 493 12.90 20.74 -11.92
CA PHE A 493 13.70 19.52 -11.85
C PHE A 493 14.42 19.47 -10.50
N VAL A 494 14.18 18.43 -9.69
CA VAL A 494 14.82 18.26 -8.39
C VAL A 494 15.49 16.89 -8.32
N GLY A 495 16.81 16.87 -8.27
CA GLY A 495 17.57 15.64 -8.24
C GLY A 495 17.45 14.80 -9.52
N VAL A 496 17.29 15.42 -10.69
CA VAL A 496 17.05 14.74 -11.97
C VAL A 496 18.36 14.60 -12.74
N ASN A 497 18.70 13.38 -13.14
CA ASN A 497 19.76 13.11 -14.12
C ASN A 497 19.22 13.37 -15.54
N GLY A 498 19.96 14.10 -16.37
CA GLY A 498 19.54 14.47 -17.71
C GLY A 498 18.57 15.66 -17.77
N ALA A 499 18.41 16.39 -16.66
CA ALA A 499 17.69 17.66 -16.64
C ALA A 499 18.40 18.70 -17.54
N PRO A 500 17.65 19.67 -18.11
CA PRO A 500 18.27 20.82 -18.75
C PRO A 500 19.06 21.67 -17.73
N GLY A 501 19.86 22.60 -18.19
CA GLY A 501 20.52 23.56 -17.31
C GLY A 501 19.51 24.56 -16.70
N GLN A 502 19.82 25.05 -15.49
CA GLN A 502 19.09 26.16 -14.87
C GLN A 502 19.07 27.36 -15.82
N SER A 503 17.89 27.90 -16.11
CA SER A 503 17.78 28.99 -17.09
C SER A 503 16.60 29.94 -16.87
N PHE A 504 15.81 29.71 -15.80
CA PHE A 504 14.67 30.59 -15.50
C PHE A 504 15.12 32.06 -15.50
N PRO A 505 14.43 33.00 -16.13
CA PRO A 505 13.07 32.91 -16.65
C PRO A 505 12.92 32.56 -18.15
N ASN A 506 14.00 32.30 -18.87
CA ASN A 506 13.92 32.01 -20.31
C ASN A 506 15.11 31.16 -20.82
N PRO A 507 14.87 29.88 -21.23
CA PRO A 507 13.67 29.11 -21.00
C PRO A 507 13.39 28.93 -19.50
N PRO A 508 12.10 28.77 -19.09
CA PRO A 508 11.75 28.74 -17.68
C PRO A 508 12.00 27.35 -17.07
N TYR A 509 13.25 26.99 -16.90
CA TYR A 509 13.73 25.79 -16.25
C TYR A 509 14.29 26.11 -14.87
N THR A 510 13.67 25.56 -13.83
CA THR A 510 14.13 25.58 -12.44
C THR A 510 14.81 24.28 -12.10
N VAL A 511 16.09 24.30 -11.73
CA VAL A 511 16.86 23.09 -11.49
C VAL A 511 17.50 23.10 -10.11
N VAL A 512 17.16 22.12 -9.28
CA VAL A 512 17.78 21.86 -7.98
C VAL A 512 18.53 20.53 -8.05
N GLY A 513 19.85 20.55 -7.82
CA GLY A 513 20.72 19.42 -8.13
C GLY A 513 20.43 18.14 -7.33
N GLN A 514 19.89 18.26 -6.13
CA GLN A 514 19.61 17.11 -5.25
C GLN A 514 18.27 17.28 -4.53
N VAL A 515 17.62 16.16 -4.25
CA VAL A 515 16.48 16.07 -3.35
C VAL A 515 17.01 15.98 -1.92
N PRO A 516 16.79 16.99 -1.06
CA PRO A 516 17.42 17.02 0.26
C PRO A 516 16.98 15.90 1.18
N VAL A 517 15.70 15.54 1.19
CA VAL A 517 15.16 14.44 1.99
C VAL A 517 13.92 13.86 1.31
N ILE A 518 13.86 12.57 1.13
CA ILE A 518 12.69 11.87 0.57
C ILE A 518 12.62 10.42 1.05
N ARG A 519 11.43 9.93 1.30
CA ARG A 519 11.08 8.52 1.25
C ARG A 519 10.17 8.33 0.04
N GLU A 520 10.52 7.41 -0.87
CA GLU A 520 9.66 7.10 -2.00
C GLU A 520 8.36 6.41 -1.52
N LYS A 521 7.31 6.52 -2.32
CA LYS A 521 6.01 5.91 -2.03
C LYS A 521 6.13 4.40 -1.79
N PRO A 522 5.52 3.82 -0.74
CA PRO A 522 5.40 2.37 -0.60
C PRO A 522 4.61 1.77 -1.75
N PHE A 523 4.96 0.55 -2.13
CA PHE A 523 4.28 -0.15 -3.22
C PHE A 523 4.05 -1.62 -2.92
N LEU A 524 2.93 -2.14 -3.43
CA LEU A 524 2.57 -3.55 -3.38
C LEU A 524 3.40 -4.32 -4.41
N TYR A 525 3.94 -5.48 -4.02
CA TYR A 525 4.64 -6.37 -4.95
C TYR A 525 4.47 -7.84 -4.54
N ILE A 526 4.83 -8.75 -5.44
CA ILE A 526 4.89 -10.19 -5.19
C ILE A 526 6.36 -10.59 -5.10
N ASP A 527 6.75 -11.22 -4.00
CA ASP A 527 8.10 -11.72 -3.79
C ASP A 527 8.37 -12.99 -4.62
N GLN A 528 9.61 -13.48 -4.59
CA GLN A 528 10.02 -14.67 -5.35
C GLN A 528 9.29 -15.95 -4.91
N SER A 529 8.70 -15.94 -3.73
CA SER A 529 7.89 -17.04 -3.20
C SER A 529 6.40 -16.93 -3.54
N GLY A 530 5.99 -15.89 -4.29
CA GLY A 530 4.61 -15.65 -4.68
C GLY A 530 3.77 -14.94 -3.62
N ASN A 531 4.36 -14.47 -2.51
CA ASN A 531 3.65 -13.77 -1.46
C ASN A 531 3.52 -12.28 -1.76
N TYR A 532 2.36 -11.72 -1.45
CA TYR A 532 2.16 -10.27 -1.52
C TYR A 532 2.84 -9.57 -0.36
N GLN A 533 3.61 -8.56 -0.69
CA GLN A 533 4.38 -7.72 0.23
C GLN A 533 4.11 -6.24 -0.07
N VAL A 534 4.20 -5.38 0.93
CA VAL A 534 4.31 -3.94 0.73
C VAL A 534 5.74 -3.53 1.04
N PHE A 535 6.44 -3.02 0.04
CA PHE A 535 7.79 -2.48 0.24
C PHE A 535 7.70 -1.03 0.71
N VAL A 536 8.34 -0.71 1.83
CA VAL A 536 8.50 0.65 2.36
C VAL A 536 9.94 1.09 2.11
N PRO A 537 10.18 2.01 1.16
CA PRO A 537 11.53 2.48 0.87
C PRO A 537 12.18 3.19 2.06
N ALA A 538 13.49 3.05 2.19
CA ALA A 538 14.28 3.78 3.18
C ALA A 538 14.30 5.29 2.88
N LEU A 539 14.52 6.08 3.92
CA LEU A 539 14.76 7.53 3.79
C LEU A 539 16.06 7.75 3.00
N ARG A 540 15.99 8.63 2.00
CA ARG A 540 17.15 9.09 1.22
C ARG A 540 17.39 10.57 1.50
N THR A 541 18.63 10.96 1.59
CA THR A 541 19.06 12.36 1.75
C THR A 541 20.01 12.73 0.63
N ASN A 542 19.93 13.98 0.15
CA ASN A 542 20.77 14.51 -0.92
C ASN A 542 20.80 13.57 -2.14
N SER A 543 19.62 13.06 -2.52
CA SER A 543 19.49 12.05 -3.56
C SER A 543 19.35 12.65 -4.94
N GLN A 544 19.80 11.88 -5.95
CA GLN A 544 19.68 12.19 -7.35
C GLN A 544 19.44 10.91 -8.15
N GLY A 545 18.61 10.99 -9.19
CA GLY A 545 18.25 9.85 -10.03
C GLY A 545 17.41 8.80 -9.32
N THR A 546 17.00 7.78 -10.06
CA THR A 546 16.06 6.75 -9.59
C THR A 546 16.58 5.96 -8.39
N SER A 547 15.68 5.53 -7.51
CA SER A 547 16.01 4.73 -6.32
C SER A 547 16.38 3.28 -6.65
N TRP A 548 16.03 2.82 -7.84
CA TRP A 548 16.16 1.43 -8.31
C TRP A 548 17.17 1.26 -9.45
N GLY A 549 17.71 2.35 -10.00
CA GLY A 549 18.59 2.30 -11.18
C GLY A 549 19.93 1.60 -10.96
N SER A 550 20.41 1.50 -9.73
CA SER A 550 21.64 0.80 -9.35
C SER A 550 21.39 -0.61 -8.77
N GLY A 551 20.18 -1.12 -8.82
CA GLY A 551 19.81 -2.42 -8.27
C GLY A 551 18.66 -2.36 -7.25
N SER A 552 18.69 -3.24 -6.27
CA SER A 552 17.63 -3.31 -5.24
C SER A 552 17.62 -2.06 -4.37
N PRO A 553 16.49 -1.37 -4.23
CA PRO A 553 16.36 -0.22 -3.35
C PRO A 553 16.51 -0.62 -1.88
N ALA A 554 17.06 0.25 -1.06
CA ALA A 554 17.04 0.08 0.38
C ALA A 554 15.62 0.30 0.92
N GLY A 555 15.21 -0.51 1.91
CA GLY A 555 13.88 -0.43 2.51
C GLY A 555 13.51 -1.70 3.27
N THR A 556 12.25 -1.79 3.65
CA THR A 556 11.69 -2.93 4.41
C THR A 556 10.45 -3.46 3.72
N SER A 557 10.37 -4.77 3.58
CA SER A 557 9.15 -5.46 3.11
C SER A 557 8.28 -5.84 4.30
N ILE A 558 7.01 -5.52 4.21
CA ILE A 558 6.00 -5.87 5.21
C ILE A 558 5.05 -6.87 4.54
N PRO A 559 4.91 -8.09 5.08
CA PRO A 559 3.97 -9.07 4.54
C PRO A 559 2.54 -8.52 4.52
N LEU A 560 1.78 -8.83 3.48
CA LEU A 560 0.39 -8.37 3.38
C LEU A 560 -0.50 -8.89 4.52
N SER A 561 -0.12 -9.98 5.17
CA SER A 561 -0.76 -10.46 6.41
C SER A 561 -0.68 -9.49 7.60
N GLN A 562 0.22 -8.49 7.54
CA GLN A 562 0.28 -7.39 8.51
C GLN A 562 -0.55 -6.17 8.09
N PHE A 563 -1.40 -6.32 7.09
CA PHE A 563 -2.34 -5.31 6.63
C PHE A 563 -3.77 -5.80 6.81
N TYR A 564 -4.63 -4.92 7.27
CA TYR A 564 -6.06 -5.07 7.11
C TYR A 564 -6.43 -4.57 5.70
N ILE A 565 -7.02 -5.43 4.89
CA ILE A 565 -7.48 -5.10 3.54
C ILE A 565 -8.89 -4.53 3.67
N ALA A 566 -8.97 -3.20 3.70
CA ALA A 566 -10.21 -2.48 3.91
C ALA A 566 -11.13 -2.57 2.69
N GLN A 567 -12.44 -2.73 2.95
CA GLN A 567 -13.49 -2.72 1.95
C GLN A 567 -14.36 -1.47 2.09
N PRO A 568 -15.00 -0.95 1.03
CA PRO A 568 -15.83 0.26 1.09
C PRO A 568 -16.99 0.22 2.12
N SER A 569 -17.38 -0.97 2.55
CA SER A 569 -18.37 -1.19 3.60
C SER A 569 -17.86 -1.01 5.03
N ASP A 570 -16.53 -0.94 5.21
CA ASP A 570 -15.94 -0.86 6.54
C ASP A 570 -16.20 0.47 7.22
N THR A 571 -16.43 0.41 8.52
CA THR A 571 -16.64 1.58 9.37
C THR A 571 -15.32 2.09 9.94
N ALA A 572 -15.28 3.34 10.40
CA ALA A 572 -14.13 3.87 11.14
C ALA A 572 -13.80 3.01 12.38
N THR A 573 -14.80 2.43 13.03
CA THR A 573 -14.59 1.51 14.16
C THR A 573 -13.86 0.25 13.73
N THR A 574 -14.24 -0.37 12.62
CA THR A 574 -13.56 -1.55 12.05
C THR A 574 -12.10 -1.24 11.77
N LEU A 575 -11.83 -0.11 11.09
CA LEU A 575 -10.48 0.31 10.73
C LEU A 575 -9.63 0.63 11.97
N ASN A 576 -10.20 1.30 12.98
CA ASN A 576 -9.50 1.59 14.24
C ASN A 576 -9.21 0.31 15.05
N ASN A 577 -10.10 -0.68 15.02
CA ASN A 577 -9.84 -1.98 15.65
C ASN A 577 -8.66 -2.71 14.98
N ALA A 578 -8.56 -2.66 13.66
CA ALA A 578 -7.41 -3.20 12.93
C ALA A 578 -6.10 -2.48 13.32
N LEU A 579 -6.12 -1.15 13.37
CA LEU A 579 -4.97 -0.36 13.82
C LEU A 579 -4.58 -0.68 15.27
N ALA A 580 -5.55 -0.86 16.18
CA ALA A 580 -5.32 -1.23 17.58
C ALA A 580 -4.71 -2.63 17.73
N GLN A 581 -4.97 -3.55 16.79
CA GLN A 581 -4.32 -4.85 16.71
C GLN A 581 -2.90 -4.79 16.14
N GLY A 582 -2.39 -3.60 15.80
CA GLY A 582 -1.06 -3.40 15.23
C GLY A 582 -0.98 -3.63 13.72
N LEU A 583 -2.12 -3.80 13.03
CA LEU A 583 -2.13 -3.92 11.58
C LEU A 583 -1.92 -2.57 10.89
N ASN A 584 -1.44 -2.60 9.68
CA ASN A 584 -1.45 -1.50 8.72
C ASN A 584 -2.79 -1.53 7.94
N LEU A 585 -3.10 -0.49 7.17
CA LEU A 585 -4.31 -0.45 6.35
C LEU A 585 -3.96 -0.45 4.85
N LEU A 586 -4.66 -1.29 4.09
CA LEU A 586 -4.66 -1.24 2.63
C LEU A 586 -6.09 -1.03 2.16
N PHE A 587 -6.38 0.15 1.63
CA PHE A 587 -7.70 0.50 1.13
C PHE A 587 -7.88 -0.01 -0.30
N THR A 588 -8.93 -0.79 -0.53
CA THR A 588 -9.32 -1.24 -1.88
C THR A 588 -10.07 -0.15 -2.63
N PRO A 589 -10.12 -0.19 -3.98
CA PRO A 589 -10.79 0.84 -4.77
C PRO A 589 -12.28 0.97 -4.41
N GLY A 590 -12.68 2.18 -3.98
CA GLY A 590 -14.07 2.49 -3.62
C GLY A 590 -14.20 3.79 -2.84
N ILE A 591 -15.43 4.09 -2.43
CA ILE A 591 -15.77 5.25 -1.61
C ILE A 591 -16.18 4.76 -0.21
N TYR A 592 -15.47 5.23 0.81
CA TYR A 592 -15.65 4.87 2.22
C TYR A 592 -16.40 5.97 2.95
N SER A 593 -17.62 5.68 3.39
CA SER A 593 -18.46 6.61 4.16
C SER A 593 -18.12 6.51 5.65
N LEU A 594 -17.48 7.56 6.19
CA LEU A 594 -16.97 7.53 7.56
C LEU A 594 -17.86 8.33 8.52
N ASN A 595 -18.38 7.67 9.55
CA ASN A 595 -19.13 8.30 10.66
C ASN A 595 -18.23 8.57 11.88
N GLY A 596 -16.96 8.28 11.83
CA GLY A 596 -15.95 8.48 12.86
C GLY A 596 -14.57 8.72 12.29
N THR A 597 -13.66 9.15 13.13
CA THR A 597 -12.27 9.43 12.76
C THR A 597 -11.44 8.14 12.74
N ILE A 598 -10.62 7.96 11.72
CA ILE A 598 -9.55 6.95 11.70
C ILE A 598 -8.35 7.55 12.46
N ASN A 599 -7.92 6.90 13.53
CA ASN A 599 -6.86 7.39 14.41
C ASN A 599 -5.58 6.56 14.22
N VAL A 600 -4.60 7.12 13.52
CA VAL A 600 -3.29 6.50 13.33
C VAL A 600 -2.37 6.91 14.46
N THR A 601 -2.17 6.02 15.44
CA THR A 601 -1.46 6.34 16.69
C THR A 601 -0.12 5.62 16.86
N ARG A 602 0.15 4.59 16.03
CA ARG A 602 1.36 3.78 16.11
C ARG A 602 2.41 4.25 15.11
N ALA A 603 3.66 4.37 15.56
CA ALA A 603 4.80 4.65 14.70
C ALA A 603 4.94 3.59 13.58
N ASN A 604 5.47 4.00 12.44
CA ASN A 604 5.70 3.15 11.25
C ASN A 604 4.42 2.52 10.66
N THR A 605 3.25 3.05 10.99
CA THR A 605 2.01 2.59 10.36
C THR A 605 1.96 3.00 8.89
N VAL A 606 1.63 2.05 8.02
CA VAL A 606 1.40 2.26 6.59
C VAL A 606 -0.10 2.26 6.32
N VAL A 607 -0.57 3.33 5.70
CA VAL A 607 -1.94 3.48 5.19
C VAL A 607 -1.83 3.67 3.68
N LEU A 608 -2.11 2.63 2.91
CA LEU A 608 -1.93 2.59 1.46
C LEU A 608 -3.27 2.42 0.76
N GLY A 609 -3.57 3.26 -0.23
CA GLY A 609 -4.74 3.16 -1.08
C GLY A 609 -4.43 2.60 -2.47
N LEU A 610 -5.33 1.78 -2.99
CA LEU A 610 -5.35 1.33 -4.38
C LEU A 610 -6.50 2.03 -5.13
N GLY A 611 -6.26 2.37 -6.40
CA GLY A 611 -7.27 2.93 -7.29
C GLY A 611 -7.90 4.23 -6.79
N LEU A 612 -7.13 5.07 -6.07
CA LEU A 612 -7.62 6.33 -5.51
C LEU A 612 -8.80 6.13 -4.54
N ALA A 613 -8.70 5.15 -3.65
CA ALA A 613 -9.68 4.92 -2.59
C ALA A 613 -10.03 6.24 -1.88
N THR A 614 -11.33 6.51 -1.75
CA THR A 614 -11.83 7.83 -1.36
C THR A 614 -12.51 7.78 0.01
N LEU A 615 -12.07 8.61 0.95
CA LEU A 615 -12.61 8.72 2.31
C LEU A 615 -13.54 9.94 2.41
N VAL A 616 -14.79 9.74 2.87
CA VAL A 616 -15.82 10.78 2.93
C VAL A 616 -16.44 10.82 4.32
N PRO A 617 -16.21 11.87 5.13
CA PRO A 617 -16.85 12.04 6.42
C PRO A 617 -18.35 12.37 6.25
N GLN A 618 -19.23 11.69 6.99
CA GLN A 618 -20.68 11.87 6.85
C GLN A 618 -21.29 12.86 7.84
N ASN A 619 -20.65 13.05 9.00
CA ASN A 619 -21.19 13.82 10.12
C ASN A 619 -20.26 14.94 10.61
N GLY A 620 -19.36 15.44 9.75
CA GLY A 620 -18.49 16.58 10.06
C GLY A 620 -17.29 16.25 10.94
N VAL A 621 -16.95 14.95 11.09
CA VAL A 621 -15.72 14.54 11.77
C VAL A 621 -14.49 14.80 10.91
N ILE A 622 -13.31 14.81 11.53
CA ILE A 622 -12.04 14.73 10.81
C ILE A 622 -11.90 13.28 10.33
N PRO A 623 -11.86 12.99 9.02
CA PRO A 623 -11.80 11.60 8.52
C PRO A 623 -10.61 10.82 9.04
N MET A 624 -9.44 11.47 9.13
CA MET A 624 -8.22 10.81 9.63
C MET A 624 -7.34 11.78 10.42
N THR A 625 -6.81 11.28 11.54
CA THR A 625 -5.79 11.97 12.35
C THR A 625 -4.59 11.06 12.54
N VAL A 626 -3.41 11.67 12.60
CA VAL A 626 -2.14 11.00 12.91
C VAL A 626 -1.60 11.59 14.21
N ALA A 627 -1.16 10.74 15.12
CA ALA A 627 -0.47 11.17 16.34
C ALA A 627 0.93 11.73 16.03
N ASP A 628 1.56 12.38 17.02
CA ASP A 628 2.93 12.88 16.89
C ASP A 628 3.93 11.75 17.12
N VAL A 629 4.08 10.87 16.10
CA VAL A 629 4.87 9.63 16.11
C VAL A 629 5.68 9.48 14.84
N ASP A 630 6.75 8.67 14.90
CA ASP A 630 7.68 8.46 13.80
C ASP A 630 7.08 7.64 12.64
N GLY A 631 7.47 7.96 11.42
CA GLY A 631 7.49 7.08 10.26
C GLY A 631 6.13 6.66 9.71
N VAL A 632 5.04 7.33 10.08
CA VAL A 632 3.72 7.04 9.48
C VAL A 632 3.77 7.36 7.99
N THR A 633 3.20 6.49 7.18
CA THR A 633 3.07 6.70 5.74
C THR A 633 1.62 6.62 5.32
N ILE A 634 1.12 7.68 4.67
CA ILE A 634 -0.19 7.73 4.03
C ILE A 634 0.02 7.92 2.55
N ALA A 635 -0.49 7.02 1.72
CA ALA A 635 -0.22 7.05 0.29
C ALA A 635 -1.42 6.60 -0.55
N GLY A 636 -1.62 7.25 -1.72
CA GLY A 636 -2.60 6.83 -2.74
C GLY A 636 -4.06 7.02 -2.34
N LEU A 637 -4.40 8.00 -1.52
CA LEU A 637 -5.75 8.24 -1.01
C LEU A 637 -6.32 9.58 -1.48
N LEU A 638 -7.64 9.60 -1.66
CA LEU A 638 -8.44 10.79 -1.89
C LEU A 638 -9.34 11.05 -0.67
N PHE A 639 -9.34 12.26 -0.15
CA PHE A 639 -10.25 12.74 0.89
C PHE A 639 -11.28 13.66 0.25
N ASP A 640 -12.55 13.28 0.23
CA ASP A 640 -13.66 14.13 -0.20
C ASP A 640 -14.37 14.75 1.00
N ALA A 641 -14.71 16.02 0.91
CA ALA A 641 -15.55 16.64 1.92
C ALA A 641 -16.97 16.06 1.87
N GLY A 642 -17.53 15.78 3.03
CA GLY A 642 -18.88 15.27 3.19
C GLY A 642 -19.95 16.36 3.26
N PRO A 643 -21.21 15.99 3.46
CA PRO A 643 -22.36 16.94 3.48
C PRO A 643 -22.39 17.86 4.72
N VAL A 644 -21.67 17.48 5.77
CA VAL A 644 -21.58 18.24 7.02
C VAL A 644 -20.17 18.79 7.16
N ASN A 645 -20.03 20.04 7.55
CA ASN A 645 -18.73 20.71 7.62
C ASN A 645 -17.75 20.01 8.56
N SER A 646 -16.64 19.54 8.02
CA SER A 646 -15.50 19.06 8.80
C SER A 646 -14.56 20.23 9.14
N PRO A 647 -14.07 20.35 10.38
CA PRO A 647 -13.10 21.39 10.70
C PRO A 647 -11.82 21.25 9.88
N VAL A 648 -11.38 20.00 9.65
CA VAL A 648 -10.20 19.62 8.87
C VAL A 648 -10.48 18.28 8.20
N LEU A 649 -9.97 18.03 6.98
CA LEU A 649 -10.11 16.73 6.31
C LEU A 649 -8.95 15.76 6.59
N LEU A 650 -7.75 16.26 6.89
CA LEU A 650 -6.63 15.42 7.33
C LEU A 650 -5.74 16.20 8.30
N GLN A 651 -5.42 15.59 9.43
CA GLN A 651 -4.56 16.23 10.45
C GLN A 651 -3.38 15.33 10.80
N ILE A 652 -2.15 15.88 10.69
CA ILE A 652 -0.90 15.23 11.04
C ILE A 652 -0.33 15.87 12.30
N GLY A 653 -0.36 15.14 13.39
CA GLY A 653 -0.02 15.60 14.73
C GLY A 653 -1.15 16.39 15.41
N PRO A 654 -1.30 16.27 16.72
CA PRO A 654 -2.16 17.16 17.51
C PRO A 654 -1.60 18.59 17.53
N SER A 655 -2.43 19.59 17.87
CA SER A 655 -1.96 20.95 18.07
C SER A 655 -0.89 20.99 19.17
N GLY A 656 0.21 21.68 18.92
CA GLY A 656 1.34 21.78 19.85
C GLY A 656 2.33 20.59 19.77
N SER A 657 2.25 19.75 18.74
CA SER A 657 3.28 18.75 18.43
C SER A 657 4.67 19.36 18.42
N SER A 658 5.64 18.67 19.01
CA SER A 658 7.00 19.21 19.14
C SER A 658 8.10 18.15 19.01
N GLN A 659 7.74 16.90 18.80
CA GLN A 659 8.69 15.80 18.60
C GLN A 659 9.48 16.02 17.31
N SER A 660 10.76 15.66 17.31
CA SER A 660 11.55 15.62 16.07
C SER A 660 11.43 14.23 15.44
N HIS A 661 11.07 14.20 14.18
CA HIS A 661 10.94 12.99 13.37
C HIS A 661 11.98 12.94 12.24
N ALA A 662 13.06 13.74 12.33
CA ALA A 662 14.05 13.88 11.26
C ALA A 662 14.71 12.55 10.84
N ALA A 663 14.87 11.61 11.77
CA ALA A 663 15.44 10.30 11.48
C ALA A 663 14.45 9.35 10.78
N ASN A 664 13.14 9.59 10.97
CA ASN A 664 12.08 8.74 10.44
C ASN A 664 10.80 9.56 10.23
N PRO A 665 10.77 10.44 9.23
CA PRO A 665 9.68 11.38 9.00
C PRO A 665 8.39 10.69 8.57
N THR A 666 7.26 11.31 8.92
CA THR A 666 5.96 10.98 8.34
C THR A 666 5.92 11.39 6.88
N LEU A 667 5.35 10.52 6.02
CA LEU A 667 5.20 10.74 4.58
C LEU A 667 3.72 10.81 4.20
N LEU A 668 3.35 11.82 3.43
CA LEU A 668 2.14 11.84 2.60
C LEU A 668 2.56 11.79 1.14
N SER A 669 2.13 10.77 0.40
CA SER A 669 2.50 10.60 -1.02
C SER A 669 1.28 10.27 -1.87
N ASP A 670 1.04 11.03 -2.96
CA ASP A 670 -0.18 10.92 -3.77
C ASP A 670 -1.45 11.02 -2.90
N VAL A 671 -1.49 12.02 -2.04
CA VAL A 671 -2.64 12.30 -1.17
C VAL A 671 -3.39 13.51 -1.72
N PHE A 672 -4.65 13.28 -2.06
CA PHE A 672 -5.47 14.27 -2.72
C PHE A 672 -6.67 14.63 -1.85
N ILE A 673 -7.12 15.89 -1.93
CA ILE A 673 -8.24 16.40 -1.14
C ILE A 673 -9.17 17.19 -2.05
N ARG A 674 -10.48 16.92 -1.97
CA ARG A 674 -11.49 17.62 -2.77
C ARG A 674 -12.66 18.11 -1.92
N ILE A 675 -13.11 19.33 -2.21
CA ILE A 675 -14.28 19.94 -1.58
C ILE A 675 -15.28 20.35 -2.66
N GLY A 676 -16.38 19.61 -2.80
CA GLY A 676 -17.40 19.85 -3.81
C GLY A 676 -17.13 19.15 -5.14
N GLY A 677 -17.92 19.50 -6.17
CA GLY A 677 -17.83 18.94 -7.54
C GLY A 677 -18.58 17.62 -7.75
N THR A 678 -18.74 16.78 -6.74
CA THR A 678 -19.53 15.52 -6.80
C THR A 678 -21.03 15.79 -6.62
N ALA A 679 -21.83 14.74 -6.48
CA ALA A 679 -23.28 14.84 -6.24
C ALA A 679 -23.62 15.55 -4.91
N THR A 680 -22.67 15.64 -3.98
CA THR A 680 -22.79 16.32 -2.69
C THR A 680 -21.97 17.60 -2.70
N ALA A 681 -22.56 18.70 -2.25
CA ALA A 681 -21.79 19.89 -1.91
C ALA A 681 -20.94 19.58 -0.69
N GLY A 682 -19.63 19.38 -0.91
CA GLY A 682 -18.70 19.09 0.17
C GLY A 682 -18.41 20.30 1.01
N LEU A 683 -18.35 20.12 2.34
CA LEU A 683 -18.11 21.21 3.31
C LEU A 683 -16.92 20.87 4.20
N ALA A 684 -15.92 21.75 4.17
CA ALA A 684 -14.79 21.69 5.12
C ALA A 684 -14.20 23.09 5.33
N THR A 685 -13.82 23.40 6.56
CA THR A 685 -13.19 24.70 6.86
C THR A 685 -11.75 24.74 6.37
N GLN A 686 -11.00 23.67 6.60
CA GLN A 686 -9.61 23.49 6.19
C GLN A 686 -9.44 22.09 5.60
N SER A 687 -8.49 21.92 4.69
CA SER A 687 -8.25 20.61 4.08
C SER A 687 -7.16 19.81 4.80
N LEU A 688 -5.98 20.35 4.96
CA LEU A 688 -4.83 19.66 5.54
C LEU A 688 -4.13 20.53 6.59
N VAL A 689 -3.93 19.97 7.78
CA VAL A 689 -3.17 20.63 8.85
C VAL A 689 -2.01 19.74 9.26
N ILE A 690 -0.78 20.27 9.17
CA ILE A 690 0.46 19.61 9.57
C ILE A 690 0.98 20.27 10.85
N ASN A 691 0.84 19.61 11.97
CA ASN A 691 1.35 20.08 13.26
C ASN A 691 2.68 19.42 13.64
N SER A 692 2.94 18.19 13.18
CA SER A 692 4.19 17.48 13.45
C SER A 692 5.35 18.05 12.66
N ASN A 693 6.56 17.96 13.23
CA ASN A 693 7.79 18.36 12.56
C ASN A 693 8.26 17.31 11.54
N ASP A 694 9.16 17.73 10.64
CA ASP A 694 9.93 16.88 9.72
C ASP A 694 9.05 16.08 8.72
N VAL A 695 7.80 16.46 8.47
CA VAL A 695 6.88 15.78 7.56
C VAL A 695 7.31 15.98 6.10
N ILE A 696 7.18 14.92 5.29
CA ILE A 696 7.41 14.96 3.83
C ILE A 696 6.06 14.89 3.13
N LEU A 697 5.80 15.84 2.22
CA LEU A 697 4.64 15.92 1.34
C LEU A 697 5.14 15.72 -0.09
N ASP A 698 4.57 14.73 -0.82
CA ASP A 698 5.08 14.32 -2.13
C ASP A 698 3.92 14.02 -3.10
N ASP A 699 3.63 14.96 -3.99
CA ASP A 699 2.49 14.99 -4.90
C ASP A 699 1.14 15.09 -4.17
N LEU A 700 0.77 16.30 -3.81
CA LEU A 700 -0.51 16.60 -3.17
C LEU A 700 -1.32 17.57 -4.03
N TRP A 701 -2.58 17.21 -4.33
CA TRP A 701 -3.55 18.15 -4.86
C TRP A 701 -4.65 18.40 -3.85
N ILE A 702 -4.77 19.64 -3.42
CA ILE A 702 -5.70 20.12 -2.40
C ILE A 702 -6.63 21.13 -3.09
N TRP A 703 -7.84 20.67 -3.43
CA TRP A 703 -8.71 21.35 -4.37
C TRP A 703 -10.09 21.67 -3.77
N ARG A 704 -10.44 22.95 -3.73
CA ARG A 704 -11.82 23.39 -3.62
C ARG A 704 -12.36 23.43 -5.04
N ALA A 705 -13.27 22.51 -5.40
CA ALA A 705 -13.75 22.35 -6.77
C ALA A 705 -14.37 23.65 -7.29
N ASP A 706 -13.92 24.07 -8.47
CA ASP A 706 -14.43 25.22 -9.22
C ASP A 706 -15.46 24.80 -10.28
N HIS A 707 -15.52 23.52 -10.57
CA HIS A 707 -16.50 22.88 -11.46
C HIS A 707 -16.95 21.51 -10.94
N GLY A 708 -18.07 21.00 -11.45
CA GLY A 708 -18.66 19.77 -10.96
C GLY A 708 -19.79 19.24 -11.85
N ILE A 709 -20.44 18.18 -11.39
CA ILE A 709 -21.60 17.59 -12.09
C ILE A 709 -22.82 18.51 -12.05
N ASN A 710 -23.85 18.17 -12.85
CA ASN A 710 -25.16 18.83 -12.86
C ASN A 710 -25.05 20.37 -13.04
N ASN A 711 -24.29 20.82 -14.04
CA ASN A 711 -24.06 22.23 -14.30
C ASN A 711 -23.51 23.00 -13.08
N ASN A 712 -22.55 22.41 -12.39
CA ASN A 712 -21.89 23.01 -11.24
C ASN A 712 -22.81 23.24 -10.01
N ALA A 713 -23.86 22.44 -9.86
CA ALA A 713 -24.83 22.63 -8.75
C ALA A 713 -24.21 22.47 -7.34
N THR A 714 -23.03 21.88 -7.24
CA THR A 714 -22.33 21.62 -5.96
C THR A 714 -21.05 22.45 -5.79
N VAL A 715 -20.88 23.49 -6.60
CA VAL A 715 -19.74 24.42 -6.51
C VAL A 715 -20.22 25.86 -6.58
N GLY A 716 -19.47 26.78 -6.00
CA GLY A 716 -19.73 28.21 -5.98
C GLY A 716 -19.35 28.89 -4.66
N TRP A 717 -19.25 30.20 -4.65
CA TRP A 717 -18.73 30.99 -3.54
C TRP A 717 -19.35 30.64 -2.18
N THR A 718 -20.68 30.38 -2.16
CA THR A 718 -21.44 30.03 -0.96
C THR A 718 -21.90 28.58 -0.90
N VAL A 719 -21.57 27.76 -1.93
CA VAL A 719 -22.04 26.38 -2.06
C VAL A 719 -21.06 25.39 -1.44
N ASN A 720 -19.78 25.46 -1.79
CA ASN A 720 -18.70 24.70 -1.23
C ASN A 720 -17.62 25.60 -0.58
N PRO A 721 -17.98 26.38 0.47
CA PRO A 721 -17.05 27.30 1.10
C PRO A 721 -15.92 26.54 1.79
N ALA A 722 -14.70 27.05 1.64
CA ALA A 722 -13.52 26.53 2.32
C ALA A 722 -12.51 27.67 2.53
N ALA A 723 -12.01 27.80 3.75
CA ALA A 723 -11.13 28.90 4.09
C ALA A 723 -9.70 28.68 3.58
N ASN A 724 -9.06 27.57 3.98
CA ASN A 724 -7.65 27.33 3.68
C ASN A 724 -7.42 25.90 3.19
N GLY A 725 -6.47 25.76 2.26
CA GLY A 725 -6.05 24.45 1.74
C GLY A 725 -5.10 23.74 2.69
N LEU A 726 -3.90 24.27 2.86
CA LEU A 726 -2.84 23.68 3.68
C LEU A 726 -2.40 24.66 4.79
N ILE A 727 -2.29 24.15 6.02
CA ILE A 727 -1.67 24.86 7.14
C ILE A 727 -0.53 24.03 7.69
N VAL A 728 0.69 24.56 7.69
CA VAL A 728 1.89 23.91 8.21
C VAL A 728 2.36 24.63 9.47
N ASN A 729 2.14 24.00 10.61
CA ASN A 729 2.62 24.49 11.92
C ASN A 729 3.95 23.82 12.34
N GLY A 730 4.23 22.61 11.83
CA GLY A 730 5.45 21.86 12.10
C GLY A 730 6.70 22.48 11.46
N ASN A 731 7.84 22.28 12.10
CA ASN A 731 9.15 22.69 11.58
C ASN A 731 9.71 21.66 10.60
N ASN A 732 10.63 22.10 9.72
CA ASN A 732 11.38 21.26 8.77
C ASN A 732 10.50 20.45 7.81
N VAL A 733 9.26 20.83 7.59
CA VAL A 733 8.37 20.17 6.63
C VAL A 733 8.86 20.44 5.21
N THR A 734 8.89 19.41 4.38
CA THR A 734 9.36 19.49 2.98
C THR A 734 8.25 19.05 2.05
N ALA A 735 7.92 19.87 1.05
CA ALA A 735 6.90 19.58 0.04
C ALA A 735 7.51 19.49 -1.37
N TYR A 736 7.12 18.45 -2.11
CA TYR A 736 7.40 18.26 -3.52
C TYR A 736 6.08 18.12 -4.28
N GLY A 737 5.89 18.88 -5.36
CA GLY A 737 4.65 18.79 -6.15
C GLY A 737 3.42 19.18 -5.34
N LEU A 738 3.36 20.41 -4.87
CA LEU A 738 2.26 20.93 -4.08
C LEU A 738 1.32 21.74 -4.97
N PHE A 739 0.10 21.22 -5.16
CA PHE A 739 -0.97 21.89 -5.88
C PHE A 739 -2.08 22.26 -4.88
N VAL A 740 -2.43 23.56 -4.74
CA VAL A 740 -3.47 24.00 -3.80
C VAL A 740 -4.31 25.10 -4.45
N GLU A 741 -5.62 24.85 -4.62
CA GLU A 741 -6.41 25.63 -5.55
C GLU A 741 -7.78 26.04 -5.03
N HIS A 742 -8.20 27.29 -5.36
CA HIS A 742 -9.52 27.88 -5.25
C HIS A 742 -10.05 28.14 -3.85
N TYR A 743 -9.23 28.05 -2.80
CA TYR A 743 -9.66 28.38 -1.42
C TYR A 743 -9.96 29.88 -1.29
N GLN A 744 -10.94 30.20 -0.45
CA GLN A 744 -11.46 31.57 -0.31
C GLN A 744 -10.55 32.51 0.50
N GLN A 745 -9.61 31.96 1.26
CA GLN A 745 -8.55 32.70 1.93
C GLN A 745 -7.19 32.21 1.41
N TYR A 746 -6.18 32.08 2.29
CA TYR A 746 -4.88 31.60 1.88
C TYR A 746 -4.96 30.13 1.40
N GLN A 747 -4.32 29.84 0.27
CA GLN A 747 -4.22 28.44 -0.19
C GLN A 747 -3.25 27.68 0.72
N VAL A 748 -2.11 28.31 1.05
CA VAL A 748 -1.09 27.76 1.95
C VAL A 748 -0.75 28.78 3.03
N ILE A 749 -0.70 28.34 4.30
CA ILE A 749 -0.14 29.07 5.42
C ILE A 749 1.00 28.27 6.02
N TRP A 750 2.19 28.88 6.11
CA TRP A 750 3.37 28.23 6.65
C TRP A 750 3.83 28.95 7.91
N ASN A 751 3.67 28.29 9.07
CA ASN A 751 4.00 28.83 10.39
C ASN A 751 5.29 28.25 10.97
N GLY A 752 5.75 27.09 10.46
CA GLY A 752 6.95 26.40 10.94
C GLY A 752 8.25 26.90 10.32
N ASN A 753 9.35 26.81 11.05
CA ASN A 753 10.68 27.13 10.55
C ASN A 753 11.30 25.96 9.76
N GLY A 754 12.32 26.25 8.92
CA GLY A 754 13.05 25.26 8.15
C GLY A 754 12.22 24.59 7.04
N GLY A 755 11.09 25.17 6.69
CA GLY A 755 10.20 24.67 5.64
C GLY A 755 10.84 24.72 4.26
N ARG A 756 10.48 23.77 3.39
CA ARG A 756 10.96 23.71 2.00
C ARG A 756 9.82 23.36 1.07
N THR A 757 9.72 24.06 -0.05
CA THR A 757 8.77 23.72 -1.12
C THR A 757 9.49 23.67 -2.46
N TYR A 758 9.38 22.53 -3.15
CA TYR A 758 9.87 22.33 -4.50
C TYR A 758 8.69 22.08 -5.41
N PHE A 759 8.38 23.04 -6.24
CA PHE A 759 7.21 23.14 -7.07
C PHE A 759 5.91 23.45 -6.27
N PHE A 760 5.36 24.61 -6.57
CA PHE A 760 4.02 24.99 -6.14
C PHE A 760 3.21 25.46 -7.35
N GLN A 761 1.99 24.94 -7.51
CA GLN A 761 1.02 25.43 -8.48
C GLN A 761 -0.27 25.78 -7.75
N ASN A 762 -0.80 26.93 -8.11
CA ASN A 762 -2.02 27.44 -7.53
C ASN A 762 -2.90 28.09 -8.59
N GLU A 763 -4.18 27.84 -8.46
CA GLU A 763 -5.23 28.64 -9.07
C GLU A 763 -6.02 29.34 -7.98
N LEU A 764 -6.10 30.69 -8.04
CA LEU A 764 -6.87 31.50 -7.10
C LEU A 764 -8.37 31.20 -7.27
N PRO A 765 -9.24 31.46 -6.28
CA PRO A 765 -10.67 31.25 -6.46
C PRO A 765 -11.17 32.05 -7.67
N TYR A 766 -11.87 31.35 -8.58
CA TYR A 766 -12.39 31.98 -9.80
C TYR A 766 -13.65 32.78 -9.58
N ASP A 767 -14.32 32.58 -8.46
CA ASP A 767 -15.70 32.95 -8.16
C ASP A 767 -15.93 34.07 -7.10
N PRO A 768 -14.95 34.95 -6.76
CA PRO A 768 -15.25 36.09 -5.92
C PRO A 768 -16.34 36.98 -6.56
N PRO A 769 -17.49 37.20 -5.89
CA PRO A 769 -18.58 37.95 -6.50
C PRO A 769 -18.26 39.47 -6.59
N THR A 770 -17.48 39.97 -5.66
CA THR A 770 -17.01 41.36 -5.63
C THR A 770 -15.66 41.46 -4.94
N GLN A 771 -14.90 42.55 -5.15
CA GLN A 771 -13.66 42.79 -4.38
C GLN A 771 -13.92 42.79 -2.89
N SER A 772 -15.01 43.44 -2.43
CA SER A 772 -15.35 43.56 -1.02
C SER A 772 -15.70 42.21 -0.35
N ALA A 773 -16.09 41.19 -1.14
CA ALA A 773 -16.32 39.83 -0.64
C ALA A 773 -15.00 39.06 -0.50
N TRP A 774 -13.90 39.56 -1.07
CA TRP A 774 -12.61 38.88 -1.06
C TRP A 774 -11.50 39.91 -0.66
N MET A 775 -11.47 40.22 0.63
CA MET A 775 -10.53 41.17 1.25
C MET A 775 -9.83 40.53 2.46
N ASN A 776 -8.53 40.75 2.59
CA ASN A 776 -7.74 40.48 3.79
C ASN A 776 -7.50 41.80 4.55
N GLY A 777 -8.43 42.18 5.41
CA GLY A 777 -8.45 43.50 6.03
C GLY A 777 -8.55 44.62 4.99
N SER A 778 -7.52 45.43 4.81
CA SER A 778 -7.45 46.47 3.77
C SER A 778 -6.77 45.97 2.47
N THR A 779 -6.22 44.76 2.44
CA THR A 779 -5.52 44.21 1.28
C THR A 779 -6.48 43.48 0.36
N ASN A 780 -6.36 43.70 -0.94
CA ASN A 780 -7.17 43.03 -1.96
C ASN A 780 -6.79 41.55 -2.07
N GLY A 781 -7.74 40.67 -1.80
CA GLY A 781 -7.55 39.21 -1.89
C GLY A 781 -6.69 38.64 -0.76
N TYR A 782 -6.36 37.36 -0.91
CA TYR A 782 -5.48 36.60 -0.04
C TYR A 782 -4.38 36.01 -0.88
N ALA A 783 -3.13 36.13 -0.44
CA ALA A 783 -2.01 35.52 -1.13
C ALA A 783 -2.19 34.00 -1.28
N ALA A 784 -1.74 33.44 -2.40
CA ALA A 784 -1.73 31.99 -2.62
C ALA A 784 -0.86 31.26 -1.60
N TYR A 785 0.27 31.82 -1.26
CA TYR A 785 1.22 31.23 -0.32
C TYR A 785 1.70 32.25 0.69
N LYS A 786 1.41 32.01 1.97
CA LYS A 786 1.81 32.85 3.08
C LYS A 786 2.83 32.17 3.98
N VAL A 787 3.96 32.78 4.22
CA VAL A 787 4.89 32.47 5.31
C VAL A 787 4.65 33.46 6.46
N ALA A 788 4.39 32.92 7.66
CA ALA A 788 4.10 33.78 8.83
C ALA A 788 5.27 34.67 9.21
N ASN A 789 4.98 35.85 9.76
CA ASN A 789 6.01 36.84 10.13
C ASN A 789 6.99 36.34 11.20
N SER A 790 6.63 35.30 11.96
CA SER A 790 7.49 34.66 12.97
C SER A 790 8.52 33.70 12.37
N VAL A 791 8.36 33.31 11.09
CA VAL A 791 9.27 32.35 10.43
C VAL A 791 10.55 33.06 10.00
N THR A 792 11.68 32.51 10.41
CA THR A 792 13.01 33.05 10.12
C THR A 792 13.80 32.24 9.09
N SER A 793 13.31 31.02 8.74
CA SER A 793 13.92 30.17 7.72
C SER A 793 12.87 29.41 6.92
N HIS A 794 12.87 29.61 5.61
CA HIS A 794 12.00 28.93 4.65
C HIS A 794 12.60 29.06 3.24
N GLU A 795 12.50 28.02 2.41
CA GLU A 795 13.02 28.10 1.06
C GLU A 795 12.03 27.46 0.08
N ALA A 796 11.68 28.18 -0.99
CA ALA A 796 10.73 27.71 -1.98
C ALA A 796 11.26 27.92 -3.41
N TRP A 797 11.03 26.92 -4.29
CA TRP A 797 11.53 26.87 -5.66
C TRP A 797 10.41 26.55 -6.65
N GLY A 798 10.35 27.30 -7.76
CA GLY A 798 9.46 26.96 -8.87
C GLY A 798 7.98 27.14 -8.58
N LEU A 799 7.58 28.34 -8.13
CA LEU A 799 6.22 28.62 -7.69
C LEU A 799 5.42 29.31 -8.81
N GLY A 800 4.17 28.84 -9.01
CA GLY A 800 3.21 29.47 -9.91
C GLY A 800 1.89 29.80 -9.21
N SER A 801 1.32 30.98 -9.52
CA SER A 801 -0.02 31.38 -9.07
C SER A 801 -0.81 32.00 -10.21
N TYR A 802 -2.05 31.55 -10.39
CA TYR A 802 -2.86 31.93 -11.53
C TYR A 802 -4.20 32.51 -11.09
N CYS A 803 -4.66 33.58 -11.77
CA CYS A 803 -6.01 34.07 -11.61
C CYS A 803 -6.83 33.90 -12.89
N TYR A 804 -8.11 33.61 -12.69
CA TYR A 804 -9.17 33.64 -13.71
C TYR A 804 -10.47 34.07 -13.07
N PHE A 805 -10.59 35.39 -12.72
CA PHE A 805 -11.77 35.90 -12.02
C PHE A 805 -12.96 36.04 -12.98
N ASN A 806 -13.51 34.92 -13.44
CA ASN A 806 -14.51 34.87 -14.49
C ASN A 806 -15.89 35.36 -14.04
N VAL A 807 -16.20 35.31 -12.73
CA VAL A 807 -17.45 35.87 -12.18
C VAL A 807 -17.40 37.39 -12.11
N ASN A 808 -16.23 37.93 -11.74
CA ASN A 808 -16.02 39.38 -11.70
C ASN A 808 -14.58 39.73 -12.12
N PRO A 809 -14.34 40.01 -13.43
CA PRO A 809 -13.01 40.31 -13.94
C PRO A 809 -12.33 41.56 -13.37
N SER A 810 -13.07 42.44 -12.65
CA SER A 810 -12.51 43.62 -12.00
C SER A 810 -11.82 43.34 -10.65
N VAL A 811 -11.93 42.10 -10.15
CA VAL A 811 -11.26 41.66 -8.92
C VAL A 811 -9.74 41.70 -9.11
N VAL A 812 -9.06 42.14 -8.08
CA VAL A 812 -7.60 42.27 -8.01
C VAL A 812 -7.09 41.48 -6.80
N GLU A 813 -6.09 40.68 -6.97
CA GLU A 813 -5.21 40.18 -5.90
C GLU A 813 -4.03 41.14 -5.74
N ASP A 814 -3.69 41.54 -4.53
CA ASP A 814 -2.58 42.47 -4.28
C ASP A 814 -1.22 41.80 -4.59
N HIS A 815 -1.01 40.58 -4.06
CA HIS A 815 0.19 39.80 -4.30
C HIS A 815 -0.05 38.29 -4.07
N SER A 816 0.58 37.44 -4.86
CA SER A 816 0.39 35.97 -4.78
C SER A 816 1.23 35.34 -3.67
N PHE A 817 2.37 35.90 -3.32
CA PHE A 817 3.25 35.38 -2.25
C PHE A 817 3.44 36.43 -1.16
N GLU A 818 3.15 36.05 0.10
CA GLU A 818 3.25 36.92 1.27
C GLU A 818 4.28 36.35 2.25
N VAL A 819 5.40 37.01 2.44
CA VAL A 819 6.51 36.49 3.24
C VAL A 819 7.17 37.56 4.11
N PRO A 820 7.76 37.21 5.27
CA PRO A 820 8.57 38.13 6.03
C PRO A 820 9.82 38.56 5.26
N ASN A 821 10.20 39.82 5.38
CA ASN A 821 11.45 40.29 4.80
C ASN A 821 12.61 39.96 5.74
N THR A 822 13.06 38.68 5.68
CA THR A 822 14.15 38.16 6.49
C THR A 822 15.10 37.32 5.64
N PRO A 823 16.44 37.39 5.81
CA PRO A 823 17.42 36.75 4.92
C PRO A 823 17.31 35.21 4.82
N GLY A 824 16.70 34.59 5.81
CA GLY A 824 16.51 33.11 5.83
C GLY A 824 15.24 32.62 5.14
N VAL A 825 14.38 33.54 4.67
CA VAL A 825 13.18 33.21 3.88
C VAL A 825 13.43 33.57 2.44
N LYS A 826 13.55 32.56 1.56
CA LYS A 826 13.98 32.72 0.17
C LYS A 826 13.00 32.07 -0.78
N PHE A 827 12.63 32.81 -1.83
CA PHE A 827 11.76 32.34 -2.89
C PHE A 827 12.47 32.46 -4.24
N HIS A 828 12.43 31.40 -5.03
CA HIS A 828 13.15 31.28 -6.30
C HIS A 828 12.20 30.90 -7.43
N ASP A 829 12.41 31.53 -8.59
CA ASP A 829 11.79 31.19 -9.87
C ASP A 829 10.26 31.18 -9.82
N MET A 830 9.70 32.34 -9.51
CA MET A 830 8.26 32.57 -9.34
C MET A 830 7.62 33.05 -10.63
N VAL A 831 6.39 32.59 -10.89
CA VAL A 831 5.57 33.04 -12.01
C VAL A 831 4.14 33.34 -11.53
N THR A 832 3.56 34.46 -11.99
CA THR A 832 2.12 34.73 -11.86
C THR A 832 1.50 34.84 -13.25
N VAL A 833 0.25 34.39 -13.38
CA VAL A 833 -0.45 34.34 -14.67
C VAL A 833 -1.88 34.83 -14.52
N SER A 834 -2.31 35.71 -15.41
CA SER A 834 -3.72 36.04 -15.61
C SER A 834 -4.21 35.22 -16.80
N LEU A 835 -4.97 34.13 -16.52
CA LEU A 835 -5.44 33.19 -17.54
C LEU A 835 -6.42 33.90 -18.49
N GLY A 836 -6.07 33.88 -19.77
CA GLY A 836 -6.83 34.63 -20.78
C GLY A 836 -6.89 36.14 -20.54
N GLY A 837 -6.06 36.70 -19.66
CA GLY A 837 -6.10 38.13 -19.29
C GLY A 837 -7.29 38.49 -18.39
N THR A 838 -7.92 37.52 -17.71
CA THR A 838 -9.13 37.69 -16.91
C THR A 838 -8.81 37.84 -15.43
N GLY A 839 -8.93 39.04 -14.87
CA GLY A 839 -8.52 39.38 -13.51
C GLY A 839 -7.08 39.90 -13.44
N THR A 840 -6.67 40.34 -12.27
CA THR A 840 -5.35 40.95 -12.05
C THR A 840 -4.70 40.40 -10.77
N ILE A 841 -3.41 40.06 -10.88
CA ILE A 841 -2.48 39.91 -9.78
C ILE A 841 -1.55 41.12 -9.85
N ALA A 842 -1.53 41.97 -8.84
CA ALA A 842 -0.80 43.25 -8.91
C ALA A 842 0.71 43.08 -8.72
N HIS A 843 1.13 42.19 -7.82
CA HIS A 843 2.54 41.89 -7.55
C HIS A 843 2.78 40.37 -7.44
N ILE A 844 4.00 39.96 -7.68
CA ILE A 844 4.37 38.51 -7.54
C ILE A 844 4.49 38.20 -6.04
N ILE A 845 5.36 38.90 -5.32
CA ILE A 845 5.65 38.64 -3.91
C ILE A 845 5.72 39.96 -3.12
N ASN A 846 4.94 40.08 -2.06
CA ASN A 846 4.79 41.32 -1.29
C ASN A 846 4.53 42.52 -2.25
N SER A 847 5.35 43.53 -2.24
CA SER A 847 5.26 44.68 -3.17
C SER A 847 6.23 44.56 -4.36
N THR A 848 6.72 43.35 -4.67
CA THR A 848 7.77 43.13 -5.67
C THR A 848 7.25 42.31 -6.85
N GLY A 849 7.77 42.61 -8.05
CA GLY A 849 7.37 42.00 -9.31
C GLY A 849 6.25 42.78 -10.00
N GLY A 850 6.19 42.68 -11.33
CA GLY A 850 5.19 43.36 -12.15
C GLY A 850 3.82 42.68 -12.11
N PRO A 851 2.77 43.32 -12.61
CA PRO A 851 1.44 42.74 -12.61
C PRO A 851 1.28 41.68 -13.68
N SER A 852 0.39 40.70 -13.40
CA SER A 852 -0.23 39.83 -14.42
C SER A 852 -1.69 40.24 -14.62
N ASN A 853 -2.05 40.60 -15.85
CA ASN A 853 -3.36 41.12 -16.21
C ASN A 853 -3.61 41.02 -17.72
N SER A 854 -4.65 41.67 -18.24
CA SER A 854 -5.00 41.65 -19.68
C SER A 854 -3.92 42.23 -20.61
N SER A 855 -3.05 43.13 -20.10
CA SER A 855 -1.97 43.73 -20.90
C SER A 855 -0.66 42.99 -20.83
N ASN A 856 -0.43 42.24 -19.74
CA ASN A 856 0.72 41.41 -19.50
C ASN A 856 0.27 40.14 -18.76
N SER A 857 -0.03 39.08 -19.49
CA SER A 857 -0.65 37.88 -18.90
C SER A 857 0.29 37.05 -18.03
N VAL A 858 1.61 37.21 -18.17
CA VAL A 858 2.61 36.42 -17.43
C VAL A 858 3.70 37.33 -16.87
N ALA A 859 3.91 37.29 -15.58
CA ALA A 859 5.02 37.97 -14.90
C ALA A 859 5.92 36.95 -14.20
N LYS A 860 7.22 37.16 -14.23
CA LYS A 860 8.23 36.25 -13.66
C LYS A 860 9.21 37.00 -12.77
N LEU A 861 9.67 36.36 -11.70
CA LEU A 861 10.69 36.88 -10.78
C LEU A 861 11.64 35.76 -10.38
N VAL A 862 12.96 35.98 -10.56
CA VAL A 862 13.98 34.94 -10.33
C VAL A 862 14.18 34.65 -8.86
N SER A 863 14.17 35.69 -7.99
CA SER A 863 14.43 35.49 -6.56
C SER A 863 13.84 36.62 -5.70
N TYR A 864 13.57 36.26 -4.44
CA TYR A 864 13.21 37.18 -3.39
C TYR A 864 13.73 36.64 -2.04
N PRO A 865 14.30 37.48 -1.12
CA PRO A 865 14.82 38.80 -1.41
C PRO A 865 15.97 38.74 -2.38
#